data_f75328d11c9f144a5a1d4c59ed41322c
#
_entry.id   f75328d11c9f144a5a1d4c59ed41322c
#
_cell.length_a   1.000
_cell.length_b   1.000
_cell.length_c   1.000
_cell.angle_alpha   90.00
_cell.angle_beta   90.00
_cell.angle_gamma   90.00
#
_symmetry.space_group_name_H-M   'P 1'
#
loop_
_entity.id
_entity.type
_entity.pdbx_description
1 polymer ?
#
loop_
_entity_poly.entity_id
_entity_poly.type
_entity_poly.pdbx_seq_one_letter_code
_entity_poly.pdbx_strand_id
1 'polypeptide(L)'
;MAEEDAAAAAGSPILDLPEPLLLHILGFLDDARSRHRAALACHRLLAAERATRAALSLRGDPRSNAFLFLRPTFCFPALERLDLSLVSPWGHPFLSSAAPSADAVAPSVTAEEVAEQNAFIAARLAYCFPAVSSLAVYCRDPTTLASLTPHWRSGLRSVKLVRWHQRPPGLDAGADLEPLLEDCPALRTLDLSEFYCWTEDIEPALAAHPAAAAALTELDLGLAGATDGFHAAELEAIAGSCPSLQKLVAPCVFNPRYIDFVSDDALLTIAARCPKLAILRLREPFEPAATGQREDAAITVAGLVSFFAALPALEDFTLDMRHNVLETAPAMEALARRCPRIKFLTLGGFQGLCKASWLHLDGVAVCGSLESLCIKGCLDLTDASLAAIGRGCGRLAKFAIHGCDLVTPAGIRRLATALRPTIKEVSILNCRLLDTAACLTALSPIRDRIESLEISCVWKEVEQPESGANGIAGCNREDDDLGGEVSYESASKKCRYMELDDLVSWEMLRSLSLWFPAGEVLSPLISAGLDSCPVLEEISIKVEGDCRTCARPGPLFGLSDLAGFPVLAKMKLDLSEAVGYALTAPAGQMDLSLWERFYLQGIDSLMTLYELDYWPPQDKEVNQRSLTLPAVGLLQGCVGLRKLFVHGTTHEHFLTFFLKVPNLRDMQLREDYYPAPESDMMNTEMRAESWLRFEVQLNNRLIED
;
A
#
# COMPACT_ATOMS: atom_id res chain seq x y z
N MET A 1 -56.22 -26.36 -13.62
CA MET A 1 -55.76 -25.88 -12.29
C MET A 1 -55.24 -27.01 -11.37
N ALA A 2 -54.57 -28.01 -11.92
CA ALA A 2 -53.93 -29.11 -11.15
C ALA A 2 -52.57 -29.48 -11.73
N GLU A 3 -52.04 -28.78 -12.74
CA GLU A 3 -50.73 -29.00 -13.32
C GLU A 3 -49.73 -27.87 -13.01
N GLU A 4 -50.15 -26.74 -12.45
CA GLU A 4 -49.27 -25.64 -12.06
C GLU A 4 -48.67 -25.75 -10.65
N ASP A 5 -49.28 -26.59 -9.76
CA ASP A 5 -48.78 -26.81 -8.39
C ASP A 5 -47.69 -27.88 -8.28
N ALA A 6 -47.39 -28.64 -9.35
CA ALA A 6 -46.37 -29.68 -9.35
C ALA A 6 -44.95 -29.17 -9.71
N ALA A 7 -44.82 -27.93 -10.23
CA ALA A 7 -43.52 -27.35 -10.61
C ALA A 7 -42.78 -26.65 -9.47
N ALA A 8 -43.44 -26.44 -8.32
CA ALA A 8 -42.84 -25.75 -7.16
C ALA A 8 -42.10 -26.63 -6.18
N ALA A 9 -42.01 -27.97 -6.43
CA ALA A 9 -41.35 -28.93 -5.53
C ALA A 9 -40.10 -29.60 -6.14
N ALA A 10 -39.56 -29.08 -7.25
CA ALA A 10 -38.26 -29.53 -7.74
C ALA A 10 -37.19 -28.88 -6.87
N GLY A 11 -36.80 -29.58 -5.80
CA GLY A 11 -35.68 -29.20 -4.92
C GLY A 11 -34.44 -28.86 -5.78
N SER A 12 -33.73 -27.83 -5.43
CA SER A 12 -32.51 -27.43 -6.14
C SER A 12 -31.54 -28.61 -6.14
N PRO A 13 -31.10 -29.12 -7.30
CA PRO A 13 -30.21 -30.29 -7.39
C PRO A 13 -28.94 -30.19 -6.54
N ILE A 14 -28.49 -28.97 -6.24
CA ILE A 14 -27.32 -28.73 -5.39
C ILE A 14 -27.59 -29.08 -3.92
N LEU A 15 -28.85 -28.97 -3.46
CA LEU A 15 -29.21 -29.31 -2.07
C LEU A 15 -29.38 -30.81 -1.87
N ASP A 16 -29.49 -31.62 -2.91
CA ASP A 16 -29.56 -33.07 -2.84
C ASP A 16 -28.17 -33.71 -2.71
N LEU A 17 -27.09 -32.92 -2.90
CA LEU A 17 -25.73 -33.40 -2.76
C LEU A 17 -25.42 -33.81 -1.30
N PRO A 18 -24.62 -34.86 -1.09
CA PRO A 18 -24.06 -35.19 0.20
C PRO A 18 -23.27 -34.03 0.80
N GLU A 19 -23.33 -33.89 2.13
CA GLU A 19 -22.65 -32.81 2.85
C GLU A 19 -21.16 -32.65 2.48
N PRO A 20 -20.34 -33.71 2.38
CA PRO A 20 -18.93 -33.58 2.00
C PRO A 20 -18.72 -32.91 0.61
N LEU A 21 -19.64 -33.14 -0.33
CA LEU A 21 -19.56 -32.51 -1.65
C LEU A 21 -19.94 -31.03 -1.60
N LEU A 22 -20.94 -30.66 -0.77
CA LEU A 22 -21.28 -29.27 -0.55
C LEU A 22 -20.13 -28.50 0.12
N LEU A 23 -19.49 -29.11 1.11
CA LEU A 23 -18.30 -28.53 1.77
C LEU A 23 -17.18 -28.34 0.75
N HIS A 24 -16.94 -29.34 -0.10
CA HIS A 24 -15.90 -29.26 -1.12
C HIS A 24 -16.18 -28.16 -2.16
N ILE A 25 -17.41 -28.06 -2.65
CA ILE A 25 -17.82 -27.01 -3.62
C ILE A 25 -17.67 -25.62 -3.00
N LEU A 26 -18.10 -25.41 -1.76
CA LEU A 26 -17.95 -24.14 -1.08
C LEU A 26 -16.50 -23.80 -0.77
N GLY A 27 -15.64 -24.82 -0.61
CA GLY A 27 -14.20 -24.64 -0.46
C GLY A 27 -13.52 -23.99 -1.67
N PHE A 28 -14.08 -24.13 -2.88
CA PHE A 28 -13.58 -23.48 -4.09
C PHE A 28 -14.02 -22.01 -4.25
N LEU A 29 -14.94 -21.53 -3.43
CA LEU A 29 -15.33 -20.14 -3.45
C LEU A 29 -14.33 -19.29 -2.65
N ASP A 30 -13.38 -18.67 -3.33
CA ASP A 30 -12.38 -17.78 -2.69
C ASP A 30 -12.97 -16.40 -2.35
N ASP A 31 -13.97 -15.96 -3.12
CA ASP A 31 -14.59 -14.67 -2.94
C ASP A 31 -15.59 -14.65 -1.76
N ALA A 32 -15.33 -13.76 -0.80
CA ALA A 32 -16.16 -13.57 0.39
C ALA A 32 -17.62 -13.20 0.06
N ARG A 33 -17.85 -12.46 -1.03
CA ARG A 33 -19.18 -12.03 -1.46
C ARG A 33 -20.02 -13.21 -1.97
N SER A 34 -19.42 -14.07 -2.78
CA SER A 34 -20.07 -15.29 -3.30
C SER A 34 -20.37 -16.27 -2.16
N ARG A 35 -19.45 -16.45 -1.20
CA ARG A 35 -19.68 -17.25 0.01
C ARG A 35 -20.84 -16.70 0.84
N HIS A 36 -20.90 -15.38 1.02
CA HIS A 36 -21.98 -14.71 1.75
C HIS A 36 -23.33 -14.93 1.09
N ARG A 37 -23.41 -14.78 -0.24
CA ARG A 37 -24.63 -15.04 -1.00
C ARG A 37 -25.09 -16.49 -0.89
N ALA A 38 -24.17 -17.45 -0.95
CA ALA A 38 -24.45 -18.86 -0.73
C ALA A 38 -24.99 -19.10 0.68
N ALA A 39 -24.41 -18.49 1.71
CA ALA A 39 -24.86 -18.61 3.10
C ALA A 39 -26.26 -18.05 3.33
N LEU A 40 -26.66 -17.00 2.60
CA LEU A 40 -28.00 -16.42 2.69
C LEU A 40 -29.08 -17.24 1.99
N ALA A 41 -28.73 -18.17 1.11
CA ALA A 41 -29.69 -18.93 0.33
C ALA A 41 -30.48 -19.95 1.18
N CYS A 42 -29.83 -20.69 2.09
CA CYS A 42 -30.50 -21.61 3.00
C CYS A 42 -29.64 -22.02 4.21
N HIS A 43 -30.27 -22.59 5.25
CA HIS A 43 -29.56 -23.04 6.46
C HIS A 43 -28.49 -24.09 6.22
N ARG A 44 -28.67 -24.98 5.23
CA ARG A 44 -27.70 -26.02 4.90
C ARG A 44 -26.42 -25.43 4.28
N LEU A 45 -26.58 -24.48 3.36
CA LEU A 45 -25.44 -23.76 2.79
C LEU A 45 -24.76 -22.85 3.83
N LEU A 46 -25.54 -22.23 4.73
CA LEU A 46 -24.96 -21.47 5.84
C LEU A 46 -24.12 -22.35 6.78
N ALA A 47 -24.58 -23.54 7.10
CA ALA A 47 -23.82 -24.49 7.93
C ALA A 47 -22.54 -24.95 7.23
N ALA A 48 -22.63 -25.29 5.93
CA ALA A 48 -21.50 -25.68 5.13
C ALA A 48 -20.49 -24.53 4.93
N GLU A 49 -20.96 -23.31 4.74
CA GLU A 49 -20.12 -22.12 4.64
C GLU A 49 -19.32 -21.91 5.94
N ARG A 50 -19.98 -21.98 7.08
CA ARG A 50 -19.31 -21.85 8.39
C ARG A 50 -18.28 -22.96 8.66
N ALA A 51 -18.59 -24.17 8.23
CA ALA A 51 -17.68 -25.32 8.38
C ALA A 51 -16.44 -25.26 7.47
N THR A 52 -16.50 -24.48 6.38
CA THR A 52 -15.42 -24.39 5.39
C THR A 52 -14.71 -23.05 5.33
N ARG A 53 -15.16 -22.05 6.10
CA ARG A 53 -14.52 -20.74 6.11
C ARG A 53 -13.15 -20.81 6.78
N ALA A 54 -12.10 -20.51 6.02
CA ALA A 54 -10.73 -20.52 6.50
C ALA A 54 -10.23 -19.14 6.98
N ALA A 55 -10.88 -18.04 6.55
CA ALA A 55 -10.46 -16.70 6.91
C ALA A 55 -11.67 -15.80 7.20
N LEU A 56 -11.54 -14.96 8.22
CA LEU A 56 -12.55 -13.99 8.63
C LEU A 56 -11.88 -12.72 9.15
N SER A 57 -12.37 -11.56 8.69
CA SER A 57 -12.03 -10.25 9.25
C SER A 57 -13.24 -9.73 10.01
N LEU A 58 -13.06 -9.41 11.29
CA LEU A 58 -14.07 -8.79 12.13
C LEU A 58 -13.90 -7.28 12.10
N ARG A 59 -15.03 -6.57 12.18
CA ARG A 59 -15.09 -5.10 12.14
C ARG A 59 -16.03 -4.60 13.23
N GLY A 60 -15.82 -3.35 13.63
CA GLY A 60 -16.61 -2.70 14.65
C GLY A 60 -16.32 -3.16 16.08
N ASP A 61 -17.02 -2.58 17.06
CA ASP A 61 -16.83 -2.89 18.48
C ASP A 61 -17.31 -4.32 18.81
N PRO A 62 -16.43 -5.19 19.33
CA PRO A 62 -16.81 -6.54 19.75
C PRO A 62 -17.90 -6.56 20.82
N ARG A 63 -18.04 -5.51 21.58
CA ARG A 63 -19.02 -5.41 22.66
C ARG A 63 -20.43 -5.10 22.14
N SER A 64 -20.55 -4.20 21.17
CA SER A 64 -21.82 -3.98 20.47
C SER A 64 -22.23 -5.20 19.65
N ASN A 65 -21.27 -5.99 19.19
CA ASN A 65 -21.48 -7.26 18.51
C ASN A 65 -21.49 -8.49 19.45
N ALA A 66 -21.42 -8.30 20.77
CA ALA A 66 -21.38 -9.39 21.75
C ALA A 66 -22.55 -10.38 21.59
N PHE A 67 -23.72 -9.94 21.14
CA PHE A 67 -24.83 -10.82 20.81
C PHE A 67 -24.52 -11.87 19.73
N LEU A 68 -23.67 -11.52 18.76
CA LEU A 68 -23.23 -12.49 17.74
C LEU A 68 -22.37 -13.57 18.36
N PHE A 69 -21.45 -13.20 19.23
CA PHE A 69 -20.59 -14.14 19.94
C PHE A 69 -21.33 -15.00 20.97
N LEU A 70 -22.42 -14.52 21.52
CA LEU A 70 -23.25 -15.28 22.47
C LEU A 70 -24.10 -16.35 21.78
N ARG A 71 -24.35 -16.26 20.46
CA ARG A 71 -25.11 -17.29 19.74
C ARG A 71 -24.30 -18.57 19.59
N PRO A 72 -24.79 -19.72 20.05
CA PRO A 72 -24.08 -21.00 19.91
C PRO A 72 -23.78 -21.38 18.45
N THR A 73 -24.63 -20.87 17.53
CA THR A 73 -24.51 -21.10 16.09
C THR A 73 -23.43 -20.25 15.42
N PHE A 74 -22.90 -19.22 16.08
CA PHE A 74 -21.82 -18.39 15.55
C PHE A 74 -20.47 -19.05 15.89
N CYS A 75 -20.14 -20.11 15.16
CA CYS A 75 -18.90 -20.86 15.32
C CYS A 75 -18.37 -21.24 13.93
N PHE A 76 -17.06 -21.09 13.74
CA PHE A 76 -16.35 -21.41 12.51
C PHE A 76 -15.17 -22.35 12.86
N PRO A 77 -15.43 -23.65 12.95
CA PRO A 77 -14.47 -24.61 13.51
C PRO A 77 -13.21 -24.78 12.64
N ALA A 78 -13.28 -24.47 11.35
CA ALA A 78 -12.17 -24.57 10.41
C ALA A 78 -11.45 -23.22 10.17
N LEU A 79 -11.79 -22.17 10.93
CA LEU A 79 -11.19 -20.87 10.74
C LEU A 79 -9.73 -20.85 11.18
N GLU A 80 -8.83 -20.69 10.23
CA GLU A 80 -7.39 -20.64 10.48
C GLU A 80 -6.86 -19.21 10.59
N ARG A 81 -7.42 -18.27 9.82
CA ARG A 81 -6.98 -16.86 9.77
C ARG A 81 -8.06 -15.95 10.33
N LEU A 82 -7.76 -15.27 11.42
CA LEU A 82 -8.62 -14.30 12.06
C LEU A 82 -7.98 -12.92 12.03
N ASP A 83 -8.69 -11.95 11.46
CA ASP A 83 -8.26 -10.57 11.40
C ASP A 83 -9.13 -9.70 12.30
N LEU A 84 -8.50 -9.15 13.32
CA LEU A 84 -9.05 -8.23 14.33
C LEU A 84 -8.42 -6.84 14.23
N SER A 85 -7.63 -6.57 13.20
CA SER A 85 -6.89 -5.31 13.05
C SER A 85 -7.79 -4.09 12.83
N LEU A 86 -9.03 -4.33 12.38
CA LEU A 86 -10.01 -3.28 12.10
C LEU A 86 -11.03 -3.08 13.21
N VAL A 87 -10.91 -3.78 14.34
CA VAL A 87 -11.91 -3.75 15.41
C VAL A 87 -11.81 -2.49 16.25
N SER A 88 -10.65 -1.87 16.31
CA SER A 88 -10.45 -0.63 17.09
C SER A 88 -9.44 0.30 16.38
N PRO A 89 -9.85 1.03 15.33
CA PRO A 89 -8.94 1.87 14.55
C PRO A 89 -8.31 3.02 15.35
N TRP A 90 -8.93 3.42 16.48
CA TRP A 90 -8.46 4.52 17.31
C TRP A 90 -7.64 4.11 18.52
N GLY A 91 -7.06 2.95 18.52
CA GLY A 91 -6.16 2.54 19.57
C GLY A 91 -6.82 2.13 20.86
N HIS A 92 -8.13 1.94 20.88
CA HIS A 92 -8.70 1.19 21.97
C HIS A 92 -8.27 -0.25 21.87
N PRO A 93 -7.70 -0.85 22.93
CA PRO A 93 -7.38 -2.26 22.92
C PRO A 93 -8.65 -3.03 22.56
N PHE A 94 -8.52 -4.02 21.67
CA PHE A 94 -9.63 -4.85 21.23
C PHE A 94 -10.51 -5.35 22.39
N LEU A 95 -9.89 -5.66 23.51
CA LEU A 95 -10.55 -6.20 24.68
C LEU A 95 -10.71 -5.20 25.82
N SER A 96 -10.07 -4.06 25.76
CA SER A 96 -10.19 -3.07 26.84
C SER A 96 -11.20 -1.99 26.51
N SER A 97 -11.82 -1.53 27.52
CA SER A 97 -12.56 -0.33 27.79
C SER A 97 -14.07 -0.46 27.96
N ALA A 98 -14.51 0.22 28.97
CA ALA A 98 -15.91 0.57 29.15
C ALA A 98 -16.34 1.51 28.01
N ALA A 99 -17.30 1.10 27.19
CA ALA A 99 -17.99 2.04 26.33
C ALA A 99 -18.78 2.99 27.26
N PRO A 100 -18.55 4.31 27.22
CA PRO A 100 -19.42 5.22 27.94
C PRO A 100 -20.82 5.12 27.30
N SER A 101 -21.79 4.72 28.07
CA SER A 101 -23.17 4.91 27.67
C SER A 101 -23.46 6.42 27.59
N ALA A 102 -24.08 6.86 26.51
CA ALA A 102 -24.26 8.27 26.15
C ALA A 102 -24.98 9.14 27.23
N ASP A 103 -25.51 8.55 28.31
CA ASP A 103 -26.33 9.22 29.31
C ASP A 103 -26.00 8.90 30.79
N ALA A 104 -24.92 8.20 31.08
CA ALA A 104 -24.57 7.92 32.48
C ALA A 104 -23.30 8.69 32.88
N VAL A 105 -23.42 9.43 33.98
CA VAL A 105 -22.27 9.73 34.86
C VAL A 105 -21.62 8.38 35.15
N ALA A 106 -20.51 8.10 34.46
CA ALA A 106 -19.90 6.78 34.42
C ALA A 106 -19.61 6.31 35.85
N PRO A 107 -20.14 5.16 36.32
CA PRO A 107 -19.53 4.49 37.44
C PRO A 107 -18.10 4.19 37.04
N SER A 108 -17.15 4.49 37.93
CA SER A 108 -15.75 4.17 37.75
C SER A 108 -15.64 2.64 37.60
N VAL A 109 -15.56 2.16 36.36
CA VAL A 109 -15.34 0.74 36.07
C VAL A 109 -13.97 0.40 36.62
N THR A 110 -13.91 -0.57 37.51
CA THR A 110 -12.64 -0.98 38.12
C THR A 110 -11.77 -1.72 37.09
N ALA A 111 -10.47 -1.67 37.26
CA ALA A 111 -9.54 -2.42 36.41
C ALA A 111 -9.82 -3.93 36.41
N GLU A 112 -10.35 -4.46 37.52
CA GLU A 112 -10.76 -5.87 37.63
C GLU A 112 -11.96 -6.19 36.75
N GLU A 113 -12.98 -5.35 36.72
CA GLU A 113 -14.16 -5.53 35.84
C GLU A 113 -13.79 -5.47 34.37
N VAL A 114 -12.82 -4.61 33.98
CA VAL A 114 -12.29 -4.56 32.63
C VAL A 114 -11.58 -5.86 32.29
N ALA A 115 -10.75 -6.37 33.19
CA ALA A 115 -10.01 -7.61 33.00
C ALA A 115 -10.94 -8.83 32.85
N GLU A 116 -12.00 -8.91 33.66
CA GLU A 116 -13.01 -9.97 33.55
C GLU A 116 -13.75 -9.94 32.20
N GLN A 117 -14.13 -8.76 31.73
CA GLN A 117 -14.78 -8.60 30.43
C GLN A 117 -13.86 -8.99 29.28
N ASN A 118 -12.59 -8.62 29.36
CA ASN A 118 -11.59 -8.96 28.36
C ASN A 118 -11.36 -10.49 28.32
N ALA A 119 -11.24 -11.12 29.46
CA ALA A 119 -11.11 -12.58 29.55
C ALA A 119 -12.33 -13.30 28.99
N PHE A 120 -13.54 -12.81 29.26
CA PHE A 120 -14.78 -13.37 28.70
C PHE A 120 -14.81 -13.28 27.17
N ILE A 121 -14.49 -12.12 26.59
CA ILE A 121 -14.47 -11.92 25.13
C ILE A 121 -13.42 -12.83 24.49
N ALA A 122 -12.21 -12.90 25.05
CA ALA A 122 -11.15 -13.74 24.56
C ALA A 122 -11.52 -15.24 24.57
N ALA A 123 -12.07 -15.72 25.69
CA ALA A 123 -12.55 -17.10 25.80
C ALA A 123 -13.66 -17.39 24.77
N ARG A 124 -14.53 -16.41 24.53
CA ARG A 124 -15.63 -16.56 23.57
C ARG A 124 -15.13 -16.60 22.13
N LEU A 125 -14.15 -15.73 21.77
CA LEU A 125 -13.48 -15.78 20.47
C LEU A 125 -12.83 -17.13 20.23
N ALA A 126 -12.10 -17.65 21.21
CA ALA A 126 -11.47 -18.96 21.13
C ALA A 126 -12.47 -20.10 20.96
N TYR A 127 -13.63 -20.01 21.64
CA TYR A 127 -14.72 -20.98 21.44
C TYR A 127 -15.29 -20.90 20.03
N CYS A 128 -15.49 -19.70 19.49
CA CYS A 128 -16.04 -19.49 18.15
C CYS A 128 -15.05 -19.88 17.05
N PHE A 129 -13.76 -19.73 17.30
CA PHE A 129 -12.67 -19.90 16.33
C PHE A 129 -11.54 -20.78 16.91
N PRO A 130 -11.78 -22.05 17.18
CA PRO A 130 -10.83 -22.89 17.91
C PRO A 130 -9.57 -23.25 17.11
N ALA A 131 -9.61 -23.20 15.77
CA ALA A 131 -8.53 -23.60 14.88
C ALA A 131 -7.62 -22.44 14.43
N VAL A 132 -7.74 -21.26 15.03
CA VAL A 132 -6.93 -20.09 14.63
C VAL A 132 -5.45 -20.38 14.81
N SER A 133 -4.72 -20.23 13.72
CA SER A 133 -3.28 -20.38 13.64
C SER A 133 -2.58 -19.13 13.10
N SER A 134 -3.35 -18.20 12.52
CA SER A 134 -2.90 -16.89 12.04
C SER A 134 -3.82 -15.81 12.58
N LEU A 135 -3.25 -14.83 13.27
CA LEU A 135 -3.96 -13.73 13.91
C LEU A 135 -3.39 -12.39 13.44
N ALA A 136 -4.24 -11.51 12.92
CA ALA A 136 -3.93 -10.09 12.78
C ALA A 136 -4.72 -9.33 13.84
N VAL A 137 -4.04 -8.48 14.62
CA VAL A 137 -4.70 -7.78 15.73
C VAL A 137 -4.17 -6.36 15.89
N TYR A 138 -5.09 -5.42 16.10
CA TYR A 138 -4.74 -4.09 16.56
C TYR A 138 -4.41 -4.15 18.05
N CYS A 139 -3.21 -3.72 18.41
CA CYS A 139 -2.68 -3.85 19.77
C CYS A 139 -2.15 -2.50 20.25
N ARG A 140 -2.93 -1.79 21.05
CA ARG A 140 -2.50 -0.52 21.66
C ARG A 140 -1.48 -0.74 22.76
N ASP A 141 -1.70 -1.75 23.56
CA ASP A 141 -0.89 -2.11 24.73
C ASP A 141 -0.77 -3.64 24.89
N PRO A 142 0.15 -4.14 25.70
CA PRO A 142 0.38 -5.57 25.89
C PRO A 142 -0.82 -6.34 26.45
N THR A 143 -1.74 -5.67 27.13
CA THR A 143 -2.88 -6.36 27.79
C THR A 143 -3.82 -7.03 26.79
N THR A 144 -3.91 -6.48 25.57
CA THR A 144 -4.65 -7.09 24.47
C THR A 144 -4.09 -8.47 24.13
N LEU A 145 -2.78 -8.59 23.95
CA LEU A 145 -2.13 -9.86 23.67
C LEU A 145 -2.20 -10.80 24.86
N ALA A 146 -1.90 -10.33 26.08
CA ALA A 146 -1.98 -11.12 27.30
C ALA A 146 -3.36 -11.74 27.51
N SER A 147 -4.42 -11.11 27.03
CA SER A 147 -5.78 -11.65 27.11
C SER A 147 -6.07 -12.69 26.00
N LEU A 148 -5.50 -12.54 24.80
CA LEU A 148 -5.80 -13.38 23.63
C LEU A 148 -4.91 -14.61 23.54
N THR A 149 -3.58 -14.46 23.76
CA THR A 149 -2.57 -15.49 23.50
C THR A 149 -2.78 -16.79 24.29
N PRO A 150 -3.21 -16.78 25.58
CA PRO A 150 -3.41 -18.02 26.33
C PRO A 150 -4.42 -18.98 25.71
N HIS A 151 -5.41 -18.44 24.97
CA HIS A 151 -6.48 -19.25 24.37
C HIS A 151 -6.05 -20.00 23.11
N TRP A 152 -5.06 -19.50 22.35
CA TRP A 152 -4.54 -20.13 21.14
C TRP A 152 -3.07 -20.58 21.28
N ARG A 153 -2.57 -20.67 22.50
CA ARG A 153 -1.18 -20.92 22.86
C ARG A 153 -0.48 -22.00 22.02
N SER A 154 -1.14 -23.14 21.82
CA SER A 154 -0.56 -24.28 21.11
C SER A 154 -0.73 -24.25 19.59
N GLY A 155 -1.67 -23.43 19.10
CA GLY A 155 -2.07 -23.38 17.69
C GLY A 155 -1.51 -22.21 16.91
N LEU A 156 -1.20 -21.10 17.58
CA LEU A 156 -0.85 -19.83 16.94
C LEU A 156 0.56 -19.91 16.32
N ARG A 157 0.62 -19.76 15.00
CA ARG A 157 1.86 -19.86 14.20
C ARG A 157 2.26 -18.55 13.54
N SER A 158 1.29 -17.70 13.22
CA SER A 158 1.52 -16.44 12.52
C SER A 158 0.76 -15.33 13.23
N VAL A 159 1.46 -14.23 13.54
CA VAL A 159 0.85 -13.05 14.14
C VAL A 159 1.30 -11.82 13.37
N LYS A 160 0.32 -11.00 13.00
CA LYS A 160 0.51 -9.65 12.50
C LYS A 160 -0.01 -8.68 13.54
N LEU A 161 0.85 -7.80 14.04
CA LEU A 161 0.46 -6.71 14.94
C LEU A 161 0.23 -5.43 14.13
N VAL A 162 -0.79 -4.68 14.52
CA VAL A 162 -1.12 -3.40 13.92
C VAL A 162 -1.21 -2.35 15.02
N ARG A 163 -0.52 -1.24 14.85
CA ARG A 163 -0.58 -0.07 15.74
C ARG A 163 -0.03 1.14 15.00
N TRP A 164 -0.78 2.23 15.01
CA TRP A 164 -0.38 3.47 14.33
C TRP A 164 0.09 4.57 15.30
N HIS A 165 0.14 4.27 16.60
CA HIS A 165 0.56 5.18 17.66
C HIS A 165 1.83 4.70 18.33
N GLN A 166 2.51 5.61 18.96
CA GLN A 166 3.63 5.27 19.83
C GLN A 166 3.21 4.35 20.97
N ARG A 167 4.20 3.63 21.50
CA ARG A 167 4.06 2.85 22.73
C ARG A 167 3.51 3.76 23.84
N PRO A 168 2.54 3.30 24.64
CA PRO A 168 2.08 4.03 25.81
C PRO A 168 3.25 4.39 26.75
N PRO A 169 3.28 5.61 27.31
CA PRO A 169 4.35 5.99 28.22
C PRO A 169 4.37 5.09 29.46
N GLY A 170 5.58 4.75 29.93
CA GLY A 170 5.77 3.92 31.13
C GLY A 170 5.85 2.41 30.89
N LEU A 171 5.80 1.96 29.63
CA LEU A 171 6.12 0.57 29.27
C LEU A 171 7.62 0.43 28.98
N ASP A 172 8.21 -0.66 29.46
CA ASP A 172 9.60 -1.01 29.17
C ASP A 172 9.78 -1.43 27.70
N ALA A 173 11.03 -1.33 27.20
CA ALA A 173 11.36 -1.78 25.87
C ALA A 173 11.05 -3.28 25.70
N GLY A 174 10.37 -3.64 24.63
CA GLY A 174 10.00 -5.03 24.34
C GLY A 174 8.75 -5.57 25.03
N ALA A 175 8.21 -4.84 26.03
CA ALA A 175 7.03 -5.29 26.78
C ALA A 175 5.79 -5.57 25.89
N ASP A 176 5.69 -4.90 24.74
CA ASP A 176 4.61 -5.12 23.79
C ASP A 176 4.58 -6.56 23.22
N LEU A 177 5.76 -7.18 23.05
CA LEU A 177 5.91 -8.50 22.43
C LEU A 177 5.97 -9.63 23.47
N GLU A 178 6.21 -9.32 24.72
CA GLU A 178 6.40 -10.28 25.80
C GLU A 178 5.27 -11.32 25.90
N PRO A 179 3.96 -10.94 25.95
CA PRO A 179 2.87 -11.92 26.07
C PRO A 179 2.82 -12.89 24.90
N LEU A 180 3.21 -12.44 23.70
CA LEU A 180 3.21 -13.27 22.50
C LEU A 180 4.36 -14.28 22.53
N LEU A 181 5.57 -13.84 22.86
CA LEU A 181 6.76 -14.67 22.88
C LEU A 181 6.76 -15.66 24.05
N GLU A 182 6.17 -15.29 25.19
CA GLU A 182 5.99 -16.16 26.35
C GLU A 182 4.95 -17.26 26.08
N ASP A 183 3.79 -16.87 25.59
CA ASP A 183 2.63 -17.78 25.51
C ASP A 183 2.58 -18.62 24.24
N CYS A 184 3.23 -18.24 23.14
CA CYS A 184 3.07 -18.89 21.84
C CYS A 184 4.31 -19.63 21.34
N PRO A 185 4.66 -20.80 21.89
CA PRO A 185 5.85 -21.57 21.52
C PRO A 185 5.81 -22.11 20.08
N ALA A 186 4.62 -22.17 19.46
CA ALA A 186 4.44 -22.60 18.09
C ALA A 186 4.62 -21.47 17.05
N LEU A 187 4.89 -20.24 17.50
CA LEU A 187 5.04 -19.07 16.64
C LEU A 187 6.19 -19.26 15.64
N ARG A 188 5.92 -18.95 14.36
CA ARG A 188 6.87 -19.04 13.25
C ARG A 188 6.99 -17.74 12.48
N THR A 189 5.92 -16.98 12.38
CA THR A 189 5.84 -15.73 11.61
C THR A 189 5.41 -14.60 12.52
N LEU A 190 6.23 -13.56 12.60
CA LEU A 190 5.93 -12.30 13.29
C LEU A 190 6.01 -11.16 12.27
N ASP A 191 4.87 -10.52 12.02
CA ASP A 191 4.75 -9.39 11.09
C ASP A 191 4.45 -8.11 11.88
N LEU A 192 5.41 -7.19 11.87
CA LEU A 192 5.34 -5.87 12.50
C LEU A 192 5.32 -4.73 11.46
N SER A 193 5.04 -5.04 10.19
CA SER A 193 5.09 -4.06 9.10
C SER A 193 4.14 -2.87 9.25
N GLU A 194 3.05 -3.04 9.99
CA GLU A 194 2.09 -1.99 10.33
C GLU A 194 2.07 -1.68 11.86
N PHE A 195 3.12 -2.06 12.57
CA PHE A 195 3.20 -1.88 14.01
C PHE A 195 4.20 -0.78 14.36
N TYR A 196 3.70 0.33 14.92
CA TYR A 196 4.58 1.41 15.38
C TYR A 196 5.29 1.00 16.67
N CYS A 197 6.58 0.69 16.57
CA CYS A 197 7.47 0.45 17.69
C CYS A 197 8.87 1.00 17.38
N TRP A 198 9.72 1.07 18.39
CA TRP A 198 11.10 1.49 18.23
C TRP A 198 11.98 0.29 17.89
N THR A 199 13.11 0.51 17.23
CA THR A 199 14.09 -0.55 16.93
C THR A 199 14.60 -1.20 18.21
N GLU A 200 14.77 -0.41 19.26
CA GLU A 200 15.20 -0.84 20.60
C GLU A 200 14.20 -1.77 21.32
N ASP A 201 12.97 -1.91 20.83
CA ASP A 201 11.96 -2.82 21.42
C ASP A 201 12.19 -4.28 21.02
N ILE A 202 12.85 -4.54 19.89
CA ILE A 202 12.87 -5.86 19.26
C ILE A 202 13.92 -6.78 19.88
N GLU A 203 15.16 -6.31 20.00
CA GLU A 203 16.27 -7.12 20.52
C GLU A 203 16.03 -7.59 21.96
N PRO A 204 15.65 -6.72 22.93
CA PRO A 204 15.39 -7.16 24.30
C PRO A 204 14.24 -8.18 24.40
N ALA A 205 13.17 -8.02 23.61
CA ALA A 205 12.06 -8.97 23.59
C ALA A 205 12.50 -10.35 23.11
N LEU A 206 13.28 -10.42 22.02
CA LEU A 206 13.79 -11.69 21.49
C LEU A 206 14.83 -12.33 22.43
N ALA A 207 15.69 -11.54 23.06
CA ALA A 207 16.70 -12.03 24.01
C ALA A 207 16.07 -12.60 25.29
N ALA A 208 14.97 -11.99 25.77
CA ALA A 208 14.22 -12.49 26.92
C ALA A 208 13.55 -13.84 26.68
N HIS A 209 13.20 -14.16 25.42
CA HIS A 209 12.48 -15.37 25.04
C HIS A 209 13.23 -16.22 24.00
N PRO A 210 14.43 -16.76 24.28
CA PRO A 210 15.33 -17.36 23.30
C PRO A 210 14.74 -18.61 22.63
N ALA A 211 13.87 -19.36 23.28
CA ALA A 211 13.22 -20.52 22.68
C ALA A 211 12.20 -20.13 21.61
N ALA A 212 11.40 -19.10 21.83
CA ALA A 212 10.46 -18.54 20.87
C ALA A 212 11.20 -17.87 19.70
N ALA A 213 12.20 -17.06 19.99
CA ALA A 213 13.04 -16.40 19.00
C ALA A 213 13.72 -17.41 18.05
N ALA A 214 14.33 -18.46 18.58
CA ALA A 214 14.98 -19.50 17.79
C ALA A 214 14.00 -20.32 16.91
N ALA A 215 12.71 -20.31 17.24
CA ALA A 215 11.66 -20.97 16.47
C ALA A 215 11.11 -20.14 15.32
N LEU A 216 11.35 -18.82 15.29
CA LEU A 216 10.88 -17.92 14.24
C LEU A 216 11.54 -18.26 12.90
N THR A 217 10.71 -18.33 11.87
CA THR A 217 11.14 -18.56 10.48
C THR A 217 10.95 -17.30 9.63
N GLU A 218 10.00 -16.46 9.98
CA GLU A 218 9.72 -15.22 9.27
C GLU A 218 9.58 -14.07 10.26
N LEU A 219 10.34 -13.00 10.01
CA LEU A 219 10.33 -11.78 10.80
C LEU A 219 10.26 -10.57 9.85
N ASP A 220 9.16 -9.85 9.91
CA ASP A 220 8.95 -8.63 9.14
C ASP A 220 8.94 -7.44 10.10
N LEU A 221 10.04 -6.69 10.07
CA LEU A 221 10.29 -5.51 10.89
C LEU A 221 10.11 -4.22 10.08
N GLY A 222 9.31 -4.24 9.02
CA GLY A 222 9.01 -3.06 8.20
C GLY A 222 8.21 -2.02 8.97
N LEU A 223 8.72 -1.59 10.13
CA LEU A 223 8.05 -0.81 11.16
C LEU A 223 7.42 0.46 10.61
N ALA A 224 6.14 0.61 10.84
CA ALA A 224 5.45 1.85 10.57
C ALA A 224 5.98 2.95 11.51
N GLY A 225 6.58 4.00 10.95
CA GLY A 225 7.09 5.15 11.73
C GLY A 225 8.51 5.00 12.25
N ALA A 226 9.26 3.96 11.90
CA ALA A 226 10.69 3.91 12.16
C ALA A 226 11.39 5.03 11.40
N THR A 227 12.01 5.95 12.13
CA THR A 227 12.67 7.13 11.55
C THR A 227 14.08 6.82 11.07
N ASP A 228 14.82 6.04 11.86
CA ASP A 228 16.26 5.84 11.63
C ASP A 228 16.61 4.45 11.10
N GLY A 229 15.77 3.44 11.35
CA GLY A 229 16.04 2.05 10.98
C GLY A 229 16.99 1.35 11.97
N PHE A 230 17.20 0.05 11.75
CA PHE A 230 18.05 -0.79 12.58
C PHE A 230 19.54 -0.54 12.30
N HIS A 231 20.32 -0.49 13.34
CA HIS A 231 21.78 -0.47 13.31
C HIS A 231 22.35 -1.89 13.12
N ALA A 232 23.64 -1.97 12.77
CA ALA A 232 24.30 -3.24 12.51
C ALA A 232 24.27 -4.19 13.73
N ALA A 233 24.61 -3.69 14.92
CA ALA A 233 24.61 -4.48 16.16
C ALA A 233 23.21 -5.03 16.50
N GLU A 234 22.16 -4.23 16.31
CA GLU A 234 20.78 -4.68 16.53
C GLU A 234 20.39 -5.82 15.56
N LEU A 235 20.71 -5.66 14.27
CA LEU A 235 20.45 -6.71 13.26
C LEU A 235 21.24 -7.99 13.54
N GLU A 236 22.50 -7.85 13.95
CA GLU A 236 23.33 -8.99 14.33
C GLU A 236 22.79 -9.71 15.57
N ALA A 237 22.31 -8.97 16.56
CA ALA A 237 21.69 -9.54 17.75
C ALA A 237 20.39 -10.28 17.40
N ILE A 238 19.53 -9.68 16.56
CA ILE A 238 18.30 -10.32 16.04
C ILE A 238 18.63 -11.60 15.27
N ALA A 239 19.61 -11.55 14.36
CA ALA A 239 20.04 -12.74 13.61
C ALA A 239 20.61 -13.84 14.53
N GLY A 240 21.31 -13.43 15.59
CA GLY A 240 21.81 -14.33 16.62
C GLY A 240 20.72 -15.02 17.43
N SER A 241 19.66 -14.31 17.74
CA SER A 241 18.51 -14.81 18.49
C SER A 241 17.60 -15.71 17.63
N CYS A 242 17.58 -15.52 16.30
CA CYS A 242 16.65 -16.16 15.36
C CYS A 242 17.36 -17.00 14.28
N PRO A 243 18.11 -18.06 14.60
CA PRO A 243 18.92 -18.84 13.64
C PRO A 243 18.10 -19.64 12.61
N SER A 244 16.80 -19.76 12.80
CA SER A 244 15.90 -20.47 11.90
C SER A 244 15.26 -19.59 10.82
N LEU A 245 15.62 -18.29 10.76
CA LEU A 245 15.02 -17.36 9.83
C LEU A 245 15.19 -17.78 8.37
N GLN A 246 14.09 -17.72 7.64
CA GLN A 246 13.99 -17.88 6.19
C GLN A 246 13.59 -16.55 5.52
N LYS A 247 12.90 -15.66 6.26
CA LYS A 247 12.53 -14.33 5.83
C LYS A 247 12.91 -13.30 6.89
N LEU A 248 13.67 -12.28 6.48
CA LEU A 248 13.95 -11.08 7.27
C LEU A 248 13.69 -9.84 6.42
N VAL A 249 12.84 -8.95 6.94
CA VAL A 249 12.57 -7.63 6.36
C VAL A 249 12.83 -6.60 7.43
N ALA A 250 13.67 -5.59 7.15
CA ALA A 250 13.98 -4.54 8.11
C ALA A 250 14.32 -3.20 7.43
N PRO A 251 13.90 -2.06 7.99
CA PRO A 251 14.48 -0.76 7.70
C PRO A 251 15.86 -0.67 8.35
N CYS A 252 16.88 -0.13 7.67
CA CYS A 252 18.26 -0.17 8.13
C CYS A 252 19.00 1.14 7.91
N VAL A 253 19.99 1.42 8.77
CA VAL A 253 20.91 2.54 8.61
C VAL A 253 22.11 2.10 7.78
N PHE A 254 22.22 2.62 6.54
CA PHE A 254 23.37 2.36 5.66
C PHE A 254 24.37 3.52 5.58
N ASN A 255 23.99 4.68 6.11
CA ASN A 255 24.79 5.89 6.00
C ASN A 255 26.06 5.80 6.89
N PRO A 256 27.28 5.83 6.29
CA PRO A 256 28.55 5.71 7.02
C PRO A 256 28.83 6.85 8.02
N ARG A 257 28.04 7.92 7.99
CA ARG A 257 28.16 9.03 8.95
C ARG A 257 27.56 8.72 10.32
N TYR A 258 26.67 7.74 10.38
CA TYR A 258 26.11 7.27 11.65
C TYR A 258 27.03 6.24 12.29
N ILE A 259 26.93 6.12 13.60
CA ILE A 259 27.63 5.07 14.34
C ILE A 259 26.89 3.75 14.08
N ASP A 260 27.64 2.65 13.90
CA ASP A 260 27.08 1.30 13.80
C ASP A 260 26.14 1.10 12.60
N PHE A 261 26.49 1.66 11.45
CA PHE A 261 25.78 1.48 10.19
C PHE A 261 25.98 0.07 9.63
N VAL A 262 25.06 -0.37 8.76
CA VAL A 262 25.12 -1.68 8.10
C VAL A 262 26.20 -1.69 7.03
N SER A 263 27.17 -2.61 7.18
CA SER A 263 28.34 -2.81 6.31
C SER A 263 28.43 -4.24 5.81
N ASP A 264 29.50 -4.57 5.09
CA ASP A 264 29.81 -5.94 4.65
C ASP A 264 29.84 -6.92 5.85
N ASP A 265 30.45 -6.51 6.97
CA ASP A 265 30.59 -7.37 8.16
C ASP A 265 29.22 -7.73 8.75
N ALA A 266 28.30 -6.78 8.81
CA ALA A 266 26.93 -7.03 9.29
C ALA A 266 26.19 -8.01 8.35
N LEU A 267 26.28 -7.81 7.04
CA LEU A 267 25.66 -8.72 6.06
C LEU A 267 26.21 -10.15 6.18
N LEU A 268 27.54 -10.29 6.30
CA LEU A 268 28.18 -11.59 6.44
C LEU A 268 27.83 -12.26 7.77
N THR A 269 27.72 -11.49 8.85
CA THR A 269 27.27 -11.98 10.16
C THR A 269 25.83 -12.51 10.10
N ILE A 270 24.91 -11.76 9.46
CA ILE A 270 23.53 -12.19 9.25
C ILE A 270 23.50 -13.50 8.45
N ALA A 271 24.25 -13.58 7.35
CA ALA A 271 24.31 -14.80 6.53
C ALA A 271 24.87 -16.00 7.28
N ALA A 272 25.88 -15.79 8.13
CA ALA A 272 26.46 -16.84 8.95
C ALA A 272 25.52 -17.36 10.06
N ARG A 273 24.76 -16.44 10.67
CA ARG A 273 23.81 -16.79 11.76
C ARG A 273 22.49 -17.35 11.24
N CYS A 274 22.02 -16.91 10.05
CA CYS A 274 20.76 -17.32 9.43
C CYS A 274 21.00 -17.99 8.08
N PRO A 275 21.62 -19.19 8.00
CA PRO A 275 22.01 -19.82 6.73
C PRO A 275 20.83 -20.34 5.90
N LYS A 276 19.61 -20.31 6.44
CA LYS A 276 18.36 -20.72 5.76
C LYS A 276 17.63 -19.57 5.11
N LEU A 277 18.17 -18.34 5.15
CA LEU A 277 17.53 -17.18 4.54
C LEU A 277 17.28 -17.41 3.05
N ALA A 278 16.02 -17.26 2.68
CA ALA A 278 15.51 -17.28 1.32
C ALA A 278 15.02 -15.87 0.89
N ILE A 279 14.59 -15.07 1.85
CA ILE A 279 14.08 -13.71 1.64
C ILE A 279 14.84 -12.76 2.58
N LEU A 280 15.59 -11.83 2.02
CA LEU A 280 16.22 -10.75 2.75
C LEU A 280 15.88 -9.41 2.10
N ARG A 281 15.21 -8.55 2.85
CA ARG A 281 14.83 -7.21 2.38
C ARG A 281 15.29 -6.18 3.40
N LEU A 282 16.37 -5.50 3.07
CA LEU A 282 16.94 -4.39 3.86
C LEU A 282 16.72 -3.09 3.08
N ARG A 283 16.11 -2.10 3.73
CA ARG A 283 15.75 -0.83 3.08
C ARG A 283 16.14 0.34 3.97
N GLU A 284 16.72 1.36 3.37
CA GLU A 284 16.92 2.62 4.07
C GLU A 284 15.58 3.33 4.25
N PRO A 285 15.24 3.80 5.47
CA PRO A 285 14.03 4.57 5.70
C PRO A 285 14.01 5.83 4.84
N PHE A 286 12.80 6.33 4.58
CA PHE A 286 12.61 7.51 3.74
C PHE A 286 13.09 8.76 4.48
N GLU A 287 14.18 9.39 4.01
CA GLU A 287 14.51 10.78 4.30
C GLU A 287 14.26 11.66 3.06
N PRO A 288 13.75 12.89 3.20
CA PRO A 288 13.63 13.81 2.09
C PRO A 288 15.00 14.03 1.44
N ALA A 289 15.02 14.01 0.12
CA ALA A 289 16.23 14.04 -0.70
C ALA A 289 17.17 15.19 -0.29
N ALA A 290 18.32 14.86 0.29
CA ALA A 290 19.42 15.78 0.39
C ALA A 290 19.92 16.09 -1.03
N THR A 291 19.90 17.35 -1.41
CA THR A 291 20.48 17.85 -2.67
C THR A 291 22.01 17.83 -2.57
N GLY A 292 22.59 16.64 -2.78
CA GLY A 292 24.04 16.45 -2.72
C GLY A 292 24.49 15.25 -3.55
N GLN A 293 25.80 15.19 -3.86
CA GLN A 293 26.41 13.99 -4.44
C GLN A 293 26.22 12.82 -3.48
N ARG A 294 25.75 11.70 -4.00
CA ARG A 294 25.62 10.47 -3.22
C ARG A 294 27.00 9.96 -2.84
N GLU A 295 27.19 9.69 -1.56
CA GLU A 295 28.43 9.11 -1.01
C GLU A 295 28.46 7.61 -1.30
N ASP A 296 29.68 7.03 -1.22
CA ASP A 296 29.83 5.59 -1.38
C ASP A 296 29.34 4.85 -0.13
N ALA A 297 28.72 3.70 -0.37
CA ALA A 297 28.29 2.81 0.70
C ALA A 297 29.49 2.06 1.33
N ALA A 298 29.33 1.60 2.55
CA ALA A 298 30.26 0.68 3.19
C ALA A 298 30.05 -0.80 2.77
N ILE A 299 29.23 -1.00 1.77
CA ILE A 299 28.99 -2.31 1.17
C ILE A 299 29.82 -2.41 -0.12
N THR A 300 30.62 -3.46 -0.23
CA THR A 300 31.52 -3.67 -1.36
C THR A 300 31.09 -4.83 -2.25
N VAL A 301 31.60 -4.83 -3.48
CA VAL A 301 31.41 -5.96 -4.40
C VAL A 301 31.97 -7.26 -3.83
N ALA A 302 33.09 -7.20 -3.13
CA ALA A 302 33.71 -8.38 -2.52
C ALA A 302 32.87 -8.94 -1.35
N GLY A 303 32.30 -8.05 -0.52
CA GLY A 303 31.37 -8.42 0.53
C GLY A 303 30.11 -9.09 -0.05
N LEU A 304 29.50 -8.50 -1.09
CA LEU A 304 28.32 -9.07 -1.74
C LEU A 304 28.61 -10.45 -2.36
N VAL A 305 29.76 -10.64 -3.03
CA VAL A 305 30.16 -11.95 -3.60
C VAL A 305 30.27 -13.00 -2.49
N SER A 306 30.85 -12.65 -1.35
CA SER A 306 30.98 -13.53 -0.19
C SER A 306 29.61 -13.84 0.43
N PHE A 307 28.77 -12.82 0.53
CA PHE A 307 27.39 -12.93 1.03
C PHE A 307 26.55 -13.89 0.19
N PHE A 308 26.54 -13.75 -1.14
CA PHE A 308 25.80 -14.65 -2.01
C PHE A 308 26.34 -16.09 -1.99
N ALA A 309 27.63 -16.28 -1.73
CA ALA A 309 28.20 -17.60 -1.56
C ALA A 309 27.71 -18.29 -0.27
N ALA A 310 27.37 -17.52 0.78
CA ALA A 310 26.87 -18.02 2.05
C ALA A 310 25.37 -18.38 2.00
N LEU A 311 24.57 -17.81 1.09
CA LEU A 311 23.10 -17.96 1.03
C LEU A 311 22.61 -18.55 -0.31
N PRO A 312 22.90 -19.81 -0.62
CA PRO A 312 22.50 -20.41 -1.92
C PRO A 312 20.98 -20.61 -2.07
N ALA A 313 20.23 -20.54 -0.98
CA ALA A 313 18.77 -20.67 -0.98
C ALA A 313 18.02 -19.36 -1.29
N LEU A 314 18.75 -18.26 -1.53
CA LEU A 314 18.17 -16.93 -1.70
C LEU A 314 17.25 -16.88 -2.94
N GLU A 315 16.00 -16.47 -2.72
CA GLU A 315 14.95 -16.31 -3.74
C GLU A 315 14.54 -14.85 -3.93
N ASP A 316 14.65 -14.06 -2.87
CA ASP A 316 14.27 -12.64 -2.85
C ASP A 316 15.35 -11.84 -2.12
N PHE A 317 15.95 -10.90 -2.84
CA PHE A 317 16.97 -10.02 -2.31
C PHE A 317 16.63 -8.57 -2.59
N THR A 318 16.48 -7.81 -1.51
CA THR A 318 16.32 -6.36 -1.57
C THR A 318 17.42 -5.71 -0.76
N LEU A 319 18.20 -4.86 -1.40
CA LEU A 319 19.13 -3.95 -0.77
C LEU A 319 18.88 -2.56 -1.35
N ASP A 320 18.03 -1.80 -0.66
CA ASP A 320 17.55 -0.50 -1.12
C ASP A 320 18.16 0.60 -0.27
N MET A 321 19.26 1.16 -0.74
CA MET A 321 20.04 2.20 -0.07
C MET A 321 20.26 3.41 -0.97
N ARG A 322 20.59 4.55 -0.39
CA ARG A 322 20.86 5.80 -1.11
C ARG A 322 22.32 6.01 -1.46
N HIS A 323 23.20 5.28 -0.78
CA HIS A 323 24.65 5.32 -1.00
C HIS A 323 25.03 4.48 -2.21
N ASN A 324 26.13 4.88 -2.89
CA ASN A 324 26.55 4.19 -4.10
C ASN A 324 27.36 2.93 -3.78
N VAL A 325 27.02 1.83 -4.44
CA VAL A 325 27.89 0.66 -4.58
C VAL A 325 28.40 0.62 -6.00
N LEU A 326 29.70 0.79 -6.17
CA LEU A 326 30.31 0.95 -7.50
C LEU A 326 30.67 -0.41 -8.13
N GLU A 327 30.69 -0.46 -9.47
CA GLU A 327 31.15 -1.61 -10.29
C GLU A 327 30.50 -2.95 -9.93
N THR A 328 29.19 -2.98 -9.78
CA THR A 328 28.45 -4.11 -9.20
C THR A 328 28.19 -5.30 -10.13
N ALA A 329 28.56 -5.23 -11.43
CA ALA A 329 28.36 -6.34 -12.37
C ALA A 329 28.94 -7.68 -11.88
N PRO A 330 30.18 -7.77 -11.31
CA PRO A 330 30.71 -9.04 -10.81
C PRO A 330 29.90 -9.63 -9.65
N ALA A 331 29.30 -8.77 -8.80
CA ALA A 331 28.43 -9.24 -7.70
C ALA A 331 27.13 -9.82 -8.26
N MET A 332 26.55 -9.22 -9.30
CA MET A 332 25.34 -9.74 -9.97
C MET A 332 25.63 -11.08 -10.68
N GLU A 333 26.77 -11.22 -11.29
CA GLU A 333 27.19 -12.50 -11.87
C GLU A 333 27.43 -13.58 -10.80
N ALA A 334 27.93 -13.19 -9.63
CA ALA A 334 28.07 -14.09 -8.49
C ALA A 334 26.68 -14.49 -7.96
N LEU A 335 25.74 -13.55 -7.85
CA LEU A 335 24.35 -13.81 -7.50
C LEU A 335 23.73 -14.86 -8.43
N ALA A 336 23.82 -14.66 -9.74
CA ALA A 336 23.27 -15.60 -10.73
C ALA A 336 23.86 -17.02 -10.60
N ARG A 337 25.18 -17.12 -10.29
CA ARG A 337 25.87 -18.41 -10.16
C ARG A 337 25.64 -19.10 -8.82
N ARG A 338 25.54 -18.34 -7.72
CA ARG A 338 25.48 -18.86 -6.34
C ARG A 338 24.05 -19.04 -5.84
N CYS A 339 23.13 -18.20 -6.31
CA CYS A 339 21.73 -18.18 -5.91
C CYS A 339 20.81 -18.49 -7.12
N PRO A 340 20.80 -19.72 -7.65
CA PRO A 340 20.07 -20.06 -8.88
C PRO A 340 18.54 -19.96 -8.73
N ARG A 341 18.04 -19.82 -7.49
CA ARG A 341 16.61 -19.70 -7.17
C ARG A 341 16.14 -18.26 -7.10
N ILE A 342 17.04 -17.27 -7.35
CA ILE A 342 16.68 -15.85 -7.26
C ILE A 342 15.58 -15.49 -8.26
N LYS A 343 14.49 -14.92 -7.77
CA LYS A 343 13.32 -14.51 -8.54
C LYS A 343 13.02 -13.02 -8.40
N PHE A 344 13.25 -12.48 -7.22
CA PHE A 344 12.93 -11.09 -6.89
C PHE A 344 14.21 -10.35 -6.51
N LEU A 345 14.49 -9.26 -7.21
CA LEU A 345 15.70 -8.47 -7.00
C LEU A 345 15.34 -6.98 -6.96
N THR A 346 15.65 -6.31 -5.84
CA THR A 346 15.53 -4.86 -5.71
C THR A 346 16.86 -4.28 -5.26
N LEU A 347 17.39 -3.34 -6.04
CA LEU A 347 18.71 -2.74 -5.83
C LEU A 347 18.58 -1.21 -5.82
N GLY A 348 18.98 -0.57 -4.72
CA GLY A 348 19.06 0.89 -4.58
C GLY A 348 20.49 1.36 -4.48
N GLY A 349 20.91 2.37 -5.28
CA GLY A 349 22.26 2.93 -5.26
C GLY A 349 23.34 2.11 -5.98
N PHE A 350 22.99 1.03 -6.65
CA PHE A 350 23.95 0.18 -7.35
C PHE A 350 24.35 0.78 -8.70
N GLN A 351 25.65 0.94 -8.93
CA GLN A 351 26.21 1.46 -10.17
C GLN A 351 27.01 0.35 -10.90
N GLY A 352 27.11 0.42 -12.22
CA GLY A 352 27.78 -0.59 -13.03
C GLY A 352 27.06 -1.94 -13.04
N LEU A 353 25.74 -1.94 -12.93
CA LEU A 353 24.92 -3.17 -12.90
C LEU A 353 25.06 -4.01 -14.17
N CYS A 354 25.28 -3.37 -15.31
CA CYS A 354 25.43 -4.00 -16.61
C CYS A 354 26.23 -3.09 -17.52
N LYS A 355 27.43 -3.52 -17.92
CA LYS A 355 28.32 -2.75 -18.81
C LYS A 355 27.94 -2.87 -20.30
N ALA A 356 26.94 -3.72 -20.57
CA ALA A 356 26.29 -3.94 -21.86
C ALA A 356 27.23 -3.97 -23.07
N SER A 357 27.93 -5.07 -23.24
CA SER A 357 28.56 -5.37 -24.52
C SER A 357 27.53 -5.99 -25.48
N TRP A 358 27.58 -5.61 -26.76
CA TRP A 358 26.67 -6.17 -27.78
C TRP A 358 26.78 -7.70 -27.94
N LEU A 359 27.87 -8.28 -27.48
CA LEU A 359 28.21 -9.69 -27.70
C LEU A 359 28.02 -10.57 -26.45
N HIS A 360 28.12 -10.00 -25.27
CA HIS A 360 28.03 -10.76 -24.01
C HIS A 360 27.03 -10.14 -23.04
N LEU A 361 26.24 -11.01 -22.39
CA LEU A 361 25.45 -10.63 -21.24
C LEU A 361 26.38 -10.59 -20.03
N ASP A 362 26.30 -9.52 -19.25
CA ASP A 362 27.06 -9.31 -18.03
C ASP A 362 26.17 -8.78 -16.89
N GLY A 363 26.71 -8.77 -15.70
CA GLY A 363 26.03 -8.19 -14.54
C GLY A 363 24.65 -8.78 -14.30
N VAL A 364 23.65 -7.91 -14.09
CA VAL A 364 22.27 -8.33 -13.81
C VAL A 364 21.61 -9.04 -14.99
N ALA A 365 22.06 -8.80 -16.23
CA ALA A 365 21.48 -9.44 -17.42
C ALA A 365 21.73 -10.97 -17.50
N VAL A 366 22.65 -11.52 -16.70
CA VAL A 366 22.83 -12.99 -16.63
C VAL A 366 21.88 -13.68 -15.64
N CYS A 367 21.10 -12.92 -14.88
CA CYS A 367 20.13 -13.46 -13.90
C CYS A 367 18.84 -13.93 -14.59
N GLY A 368 18.91 -14.95 -15.42
CA GLY A 368 17.77 -15.42 -16.25
C GLY A 368 16.58 -16.02 -15.49
N SER A 369 16.71 -16.27 -14.18
CA SER A 369 15.62 -16.76 -13.31
C SER A 369 14.73 -15.65 -12.77
N LEU A 370 15.11 -14.36 -12.93
CA LEU A 370 14.36 -13.25 -12.38
C LEU A 370 12.95 -13.14 -12.95
N GLU A 371 11.99 -13.02 -12.07
CA GLU A 371 10.57 -12.73 -12.31
C GLU A 371 10.26 -11.25 -12.02
N SER A 372 11.02 -10.63 -11.10
CA SER A 372 10.89 -9.21 -10.74
C SER A 372 12.26 -8.56 -10.60
N LEU A 373 12.43 -7.40 -11.23
CA LEU A 373 13.64 -6.58 -11.13
C LEU A 373 13.25 -5.13 -10.88
N CYS A 374 13.75 -4.56 -9.77
CA CYS A 374 13.61 -3.15 -9.43
C CYS A 374 15.00 -2.52 -9.27
N ILE A 375 15.27 -1.46 -10.02
CA ILE A 375 16.56 -0.73 -9.99
C ILE A 375 16.28 0.72 -9.59
N LYS A 376 16.92 1.17 -8.51
CA LYS A 376 16.71 2.52 -7.97
C LYS A 376 18.02 3.30 -7.93
N GLY A 377 18.01 4.53 -8.45
CA GLY A 377 19.15 5.44 -8.35
C GLY A 377 20.41 4.96 -9.05
N CYS A 378 20.27 4.18 -10.11
CA CYS A 378 21.39 3.74 -10.95
C CYS A 378 21.67 4.82 -12.01
N LEU A 379 22.73 5.61 -11.79
CA LEU A 379 23.04 6.76 -12.61
C LEU A 379 23.65 6.39 -13.97
N ASP A 380 24.18 5.20 -14.10
CA ASP A 380 24.85 4.70 -15.32
C ASP A 380 24.02 3.63 -16.06
N LEU A 381 22.75 3.41 -15.67
CA LEU A 381 21.84 2.54 -16.40
C LEU A 381 21.43 3.18 -17.72
N THR A 382 21.80 2.54 -18.84
CA THR A 382 21.56 3.06 -20.19
C THR A 382 20.54 2.22 -20.97
N ASP A 383 20.12 2.71 -22.14
CA ASP A 383 19.29 1.96 -23.08
C ASP A 383 19.94 0.65 -23.55
N ALA A 384 21.27 0.61 -23.63
CA ALA A 384 22.00 -0.61 -23.94
C ALA A 384 21.91 -1.64 -22.81
N SER A 385 21.99 -1.18 -21.57
CA SER A 385 21.79 -2.02 -20.38
C SER A 385 20.37 -2.61 -20.34
N LEU A 386 19.34 -1.81 -20.65
CA LEU A 386 17.95 -2.29 -20.73
C LEU A 386 17.76 -3.34 -21.83
N ALA A 387 18.40 -3.13 -23.00
CA ALA A 387 18.38 -4.12 -24.08
C ALA A 387 19.06 -5.44 -23.69
N ALA A 388 20.15 -5.39 -22.90
CA ALA A 388 20.81 -6.58 -22.38
C ALA A 388 19.94 -7.31 -21.35
N ILE A 389 19.33 -6.58 -20.40
CA ILE A 389 18.37 -7.12 -19.41
C ILE A 389 17.21 -7.80 -20.13
N GLY A 390 16.60 -7.14 -21.13
CA GLY A 390 15.49 -7.72 -21.89
C GLY A 390 15.84 -9.03 -22.63
N ARG A 391 17.10 -9.19 -23.06
CA ARG A 391 17.58 -10.43 -23.68
C ARG A 391 17.91 -11.52 -22.68
N GLY A 392 18.49 -11.14 -21.53
CA GLY A 392 19.01 -12.10 -20.56
C GLY A 392 17.96 -12.54 -19.52
N CYS A 393 17.11 -11.64 -19.09
CA CYS A 393 16.10 -11.89 -18.06
C CYS A 393 14.72 -12.18 -18.68
N GLY A 394 14.62 -13.15 -19.58
CA GLY A 394 13.40 -13.44 -20.36
C GLY A 394 12.18 -13.95 -19.56
N ARG A 395 12.29 -14.07 -18.22
CA ARG A 395 11.17 -14.48 -17.34
C ARG A 395 10.57 -13.31 -16.57
N LEU A 396 11.08 -12.08 -16.78
CA LEU A 396 10.59 -10.92 -16.07
C LEU A 396 9.10 -10.68 -16.33
N ALA A 397 8.32 -10.73 -15.26
CA ALA A 397 6.92 -10.35 -15.22
C ALA A 397 6.76 -8.93 -14.66
N LYS A 398 7.68 -8.49 -13.79
CA LYS A 398 7.69 -7.16 -13.18
C LYS A 398 9.02 -6.47 -13.42
N PHE A 399 8.96 -5.23 -13.92
CA PHE A 399 10.13 -4.39 -14.13
C PHE A 399 9.90 -2.99 -13.57
N ALA A 400 10.83 -2.52 -12.74
CA ALA A 400 10.76 -1.20 -12.13
C ALA A 400 12.09 -0.46 -12.23
N ILE A 401 12.05 0.82 -12.59
CA ILE A 401 13.17 1.74 -12.50
C ILE A 401 12.78 3.01 -11.78
N HIS A 402 13.69 3.53 -10.94
CA HIS A 402 13.48 4.74 -10.19
C HIS A 402 14.75 5.59 -10.18
N GLY A 403 14.66 6.84 -10.64
CA GLY A 403 15.80 7.77 -10.65
C GLY A 403 16.96 7.30 -11.52
N CYS A 404 16.69 6.73 -12.70
CA CYS A 404 17.68 6.27 -13.67
C CYS A 404 17.75 7.29 -14.81
N ASP A 405 18.66 8.26 -14.70
CA ASP A 405 18.65 9.48 -15.50
C ASP A 405 19.19 9.34 -16.93
N LEU A 406 19.80 8.22 -17.32
CA LEU A 406 20.31 7.98 -18.67
C LEU A 406 19.38 7.09 -19.52
N VAL A 407 18.26 6.65 -18.97
CA VAL A 407 17.27 5.85 -19.68
C VAL A 407 16.40 6.77 -20.53
N THR A 408 16.18 6.38 -21.79
CA THR A 408 15.31 7.11 -22.73
C THR A 408 14.08 6.29 -23.13
N PRO A 409 13.04 6.89 -23.73
CA PRO A 409 11.88 6.15 -24.25
C PRO A 409 12.26 5.04 -25.24
N ALA A 410 13.37 5.21 -25.99
CA ALA A 410 13.86 4.19 -26.90
C ALA A 410 14.36 2.93 -26.17
N GLY A 411 15.02 3.09 -25.02
CA GLY A 411 15.42 1.98 -24.17
C GLY A 411 14.23 1.23 -23.59
N ILE A 412 13.24 1.97 -23.08
CA ILE A 412 11.96 1.38 -22.56
C ILE A 412 11.26 0.58 -23.67
N ARG A 413 11.17 1.12 -24.89
CA ARG A 413 10.54 0.43 -26.02
C ARG A 413 11.26 -0.87 -26.40
N ARG A 414 12.60 -0.88 -26.38
CA ARG A 414 13.41 -2.07 -26.66
C ARG A 414 13.20 -3.15 -25.59
N LEU A 415 13.20 -2.76 -24.32
CA LEU A 415 12.91 -3.66 -23.20
C LEU A 415 11.49 -4.23 -23.32
N ALA A 416 10.48 -3.38 -23.51
CA ALA A 416 9.10 -3.78 -23.68
C ALA A 416 8.92 -4.79 -24.82
N THR A 417 9.57 -4.53 -25.97
CA THR A 417 9.53 -5.44 -27.12
C THR A 417 10.17 -6.79 -26.79
N ALA A 418 11.31 -6.80 -26.10
CA ALA A 418 12.01 -8.03 -25.73
C ALA A 418 11.23 -8.88 -24.70
N LEU A 419 10.58 -8.23 -23.74
CA LEU A 419 9.84 -8.86 -22.66
C LEU A 419 8.33 -9.01 -22.95
N ARG A 420 7.89 -8.72 -24.16
CA ARG A 420 6.45 -8.81 -24.51
C ARG A 420 5.78 -10.11 -24.07
N PRO A 421 6.41 -11.30 -24.13
CA PRO A 421 5.76 -12.54 -23.73
C PRO A 421 5.45 -12.66 -22.23
N THR A 422 6.20 -11.96 -21.37
CA THR A 422 6.24 -12.22 -19.92
C THR A 422 5.82 -11.04 -19.06
N ILE A 423 6.08 -9.80 -19.51
CA ILE A 423 5.89 -8.61 -18.71
C ILE A 423 4.40 -8.33 -18.43
N LYS A 424 4.07 -8.01 -17.18
CA LYS A 424 2.73 -7.69 -16.69
C LYS A 424 2.70 -6.40 -15.88
N GLU A 425 3.78 -6.09 -15.18
CA GLU A 425 3.88 -4.94 -14.30
C GLU A 425 5.08 -4.08 -14.69
N VAL A 426 4.84 -2.79 -14.88
CA VAL A 426 5.90 -1.81 -15.18
C VAL A 426 5.78 -0.62 -14.25
N SER A 427 6.90 -0.22 -13.64
CA SER A 427 7.01 0.98 -12.81
C SER A 427 8.19 1.85 -13.28
N ILE A 428 7.92 3.12 -13.59
CA ILE A 428 8.91 4.09 -14.07
C ILE A 428 8.76 5.35 -13.23
N LEU A 429 9.72 5.60 -12.32
CA LEU A 429 9.62 6.67 -11.34
C LEU A 429 10.81 7.63 -11.43
N ASN A 430 10.53 8.92 -11.43
CA ASN A 430 11.52 10.00 -11.27
C ASN A 430 12.75 9.89 -12.20
N CYS A 431 12.58 9.51 -13.46
CA CYS A 431 13.64 9.42 -14.46
C CYS A 431 13.65 10.70 -15.32
N ARG A 432 14.73 11.49 -15.27
CA ARG A 432 14.77 12.87 -15.82
C ARG A 432 14.59 12.97 -17.33
N LEU A 433 15.05 11.99 -18.12
CA LEU A 433 14.90 11.98 -19.57
C LEU A 433 13.59 11.38 -20.06
N LEU A 434 12.76 10.93 -19.13
CA LEU A 434 11.46 10.34 -19.42
C LEU A 434 10.35 11.33 -19.06
N ASP A 435 9.40 11.46 -19.94
CA ASP A 435 8.09 12.05 -19.65
C ASP A 435 7.00 10.98 -19.75
N THR A 436 5.87 11.25 -19.12
CA THR A 436 4.79 10.25 -19.02
C THR A 436 4.21 9.89 -20.39
N ALA A 437 4.00 10.86 -21.29
CA ALA A 437 3.45 10.61 -22.62
C ALA A 437 4.40 9.76 -23.49
N ALA A 438 5.70 10.07 -23.44
CA ALA A 438 6.72 9.27 -24.15
C ALA A 438 6.86 7.85 -23.57
N CYS A 439 6.75 7.68 -22.25
CA CYS A 439 6.73 6.37 -21.61
C CYS A 439 5.55 5.53 -22.08
N LEU A 440 4.33 6.09 -22.11
CA LEU A 440 3.14 5.40 -22.59
C LEU A 440 3.27 4.98 -24.04
N THR A 441 3.82 5.87 -24.89
CA THR A 441 4.11 5.56 -26.28
C THR A 441 5.18 4.46 -26.42
N ALA A 442 6.22 4.47 -25.59
CA ALA A 442 7.26 3.44 -25.59
C ALA A 442 6.74 2.07 -25.15
N LEU A 443 5.75 2.03 -24.27
CA LEU A 443 5.10 0.80 -23.78
C LEU A 443 4.04 0.26 -24.73
N SER A 444 3.75 0.93 -25.86
CA SER A 444 2.74 0.47 -26.84
C SER A 444 2.88 -0.99 -27.27
N PRO A 445 4.09 -1.62 -27.39
CA PRO A 445 4.21 -3.01 -27.78
C PRO A 445 3.62 -4.03 -26.79
N ILE A 446 3.38 -3.61 -25.53
CA ILE A 446 2.94 -4.49 -24.42
C ILE A 446 1.64 -4.03 -23.78
N ARG A 447 0.98 -2.99 -24.29
CA ARG A 447 -0.24 -2.42 -23.69
C ARG A 447 -1.40 -3.41 -23.59
N ASP A 448 -1.45 -4.41 -24.50
CA ASP A 448 -2.43 -5.49 -24.50
C ASP A 448 -2.21 -6.52 -23.36
N ARG A 449 -1.15 -6.41 -22.61
CA ARG A 449 -0.73 -7.40 -21.60
C ARG A 449 -0.47 -6.83 -20.22
N ILE A 450 -0.22 -5.53 -20.10
CA ILE A 450 0.07 -4.89 -18.81
C ILE A 450 -1.16 -4.94 -17.92
N GLU A 451 -0.97 -5.49 -16.73
CA GLU A 451 -1.98 -5.55 -15.68
C GLU A 451 -1.80 -4.40 -14.66
N SER A 452 -0.55 -3.96 -14.44
CA SER A 452 -0.23 -2.86 -13.52
C SER A 452 0.80 -1.91 -14.14
N LEU A 453 0.47 -0.62 -14.12
CA LEU A 453 1.32 0.44 -14.65
C LEU A 453 1.48 1.56 -13.62
N GLU A 454 2.72 1.89 -13.32
CA GLU A 454 3.05 2.99 -12.42
C GLU A 454 4.03 3.94 -13.11
N ILE A 455 3.66 5.20 -13.29
CA ILE A 455 4.50 6.22 -13.90
C ILE A 455 4.49 7.48 -13.02
N SER A 456 5.68 7.87 -12.56
CA SER A 456 5.93 9.10 -11.84
C SER A 456 7.00 9.91 -12.57
N CYS A 457 6.62 10.46 -13.72
CA CYS A 457 7.45 11.31 -14.57
C CYS A 457 6.68 12.59 -14.91
N VAL A 458 7.40 13.62 -15.33
CA VAL A 458 6.79 14.90 -15.72
C VAL A 458 5.90 14.69 -16.96
N TRP A 459 4.77 15.40 -17.00
CA TRP A 459 3.95 15.48 -18.19
C TRP A 459 4.49 16.61 -19.06
N LYS A 460 5.05 16.29 -20.23
CA LYS A 460 5.40 17.29 -21.25
C LYS A 460 4.33 17.25 -22.33
N GLU A 461 3.78 18.40 -22.63
CA GLU A 461 2.97 18.55 -23.84
C GLU A 461 3.86 18.25 -25.05
N VAL A 462 3.39 17.38 -25.93
CA VAL A 462 4.04 17.13 -27.20
C VAL A 462 3.94 18.42 -28.01
N GLU A 463 5.00 19.21 -28.06
CA GLU A 463 5.08 20.33 -28.99
C GLU A 463 4.84 19.77 -30.40
N GLN A 464 3.70 20.12 -30.97
CA GLN A 464 3.45 19.79 -32.38
C GLN A 464 4.53 20.48 -33.18
N PRO A 465 5.26 19.80 -34.08
CA PRO A 465 6.22 20.45 -34.94
C PRO A 465 5.47 21.51 -35.74
N GLU A 466 5.78 22.77 -35.47
CA GLU A 466 5.27 23.87 -36.30
C GLU A 466 5.60 23.53 -37.74
N SER A 467 4.57 23.26 -38.52
CA SER A 467 4.69 23.06 -39.97
C SER A 467 5.27 24.35 -40.53
N GLY A 468 6.53 24.27 -40.95
CA GLY A 468 7.30 25.37 -41.45
C GLY A 468 6.53 26.22 -42.46
N ALA A 469 6.20 27.42 -42.07
CA ALA A 469 5.78 28.47 -42.99
C ALA A 469 7.03 29.09 -43.59
N ASN A 470 7.32 28.73 -44.82
CA ASN A 470 8.29 29.36 -45.67
C ASN A 470 8.02 30.89 -45.72
N GLY A 471 9.04 31.64 -45.38
CA GLY A 471 9.02 33.08 -45.48
C GLY A 471 8.87 33.56 -46.96
N ILE A 472 8.02 34.55 -47.14
CA ILE A 472 8.14 35.52 -48.20
C ILE A 472 7.88 36.92 -47.57
N ALA A 473 8.86 37.76 -47.83
CA ALA A 473 8.96 39.10 -47.37
C ALA A 473 7.91 40.05 -48.02
N GLY A 474 7.46 41.02 -47.26
CA GLY A 474 7.24 42.38 -47.72
C GLY A 474 5.85 42.75 -48.24
N CYS A 475 5.15 43.63 -47.56
CA CYS A 475 4.84 45.00 -47.97
C CYS A 475 3.78 45.61 -47.06
N ASN A 476 4.07 46.82 -46.65
CA ASN A 476 3.18 47.79 -46.00
C ASN A 476 1.91 48.06 -46.80
N ARG A 477 0.80 48.28 -46.13
CA ARG A 477 -0.02 49.49 -46.33
C ARG A 477 -1.18 49.55 -45.32
N GLU A 478 -1.35 50.76 -44.95
CA GLU A 478 -2.31 51.35 -44.02
C GLU A 478 -3.78 51.28 -44.53
N ASP A 479 -4.67 51.43 -43.57
CA ASP A 479 -5.97 52.11 -43.56
C ASP A 479 -7.26 51.32 -43.81
N ASP A 480 -8.15 51.68 -42.91
CA ASP A 480 -9.61 51.88 -42.96
C ASP A 480 -10.58 50.78 -42.57
N ASP A 481 -11.09 50.98 -41.36
CA ASP A 481 -12.48 51.15 -40.91
C ASP A 481 -13.58 50.41 -41.71
N LEU A 482 -14.33 49.55 -40.99
CA LEU A 482 -15.78 49.56 -40.90
C LEU A 482 -16.34 48.23 -40.31
N GLY A 483 -17.29 48.42 -39.42
CA GLY A 483 -17.93 47.41 -38.60
C GLY A 483 -18.61 46.26 -39.36
N GLY A 484 -18.66 45.13 -38.72
CA GLY A 484 -19.41 43.98 -39.15
C GLY A 484 -19.50 42.98 -37.99
N GLU A 485 -20.70 42.80 -37.46
CA GLU A 485 -21.08 41.71 -36.56
C GLU A 485 -20.64 40.38 -37.15
N VAL A 486 -19.82 39.62 -36.43
CA VAL A 486 -19.50 38.24 -36.80
C VAL A 486 -19.99 37.30 -35.72
N SER A 487 -21.02 36.59 -36.06
CA SER A 487 -21.55 35.42 -35.39
C SER A 487 -20.42 34.42 -35.02
N TYR A 488 -20.41 33.99 -33.76
CA TYR A 488 -19.56 32.89 -33.30
C TYR A 488 -20.03 31.56 -33.91
N GLU A 489 -19.55 31.24 -35.07
CA GLU A 489 -19.57 29.85 -35.57
C GLU A 489 -18.30 29.13 -35.05
N SER A 490 -18.51 28.14 -34.21
CA SER A 490 -17.52 27.16 -33.78
C SER A 490 -16.78 26.56 -34.97
N ALA A 491 -15.62 27.04 -35.29
CA ALA A 491 -14.70 26.34 -36.17
C ALA A 491 -14.07 25.18 -35.40
N SER A 492 -14.76 24.06 -35.36
CA SER A 492 -14.20 22.76 -35.07
C SER A 492 -13.12 22.47 -36.12
N LYS A 493 -11.86 22.85 -35.86
CA LYS A 493 -10.73 22.38 -36.63
C LYS A 493 -10.55 20.90 -36.37
N LYS A 494 -11.09 20.07 -37.27
CA LYS A 494 -10.71 18.68 -37.44
C LYS A 494 -9.18 18.60 -37.55
N CYS A 495 -8.49 18.22 -36.48
CA CYS A 495 -7.16 17.67 -36.59
C CYS A 495 -7.25 16.44 -37.49
N ARG A 496 -6.56 16.47 -38.61
CA ARG A 496 -6.32 15.27 -39.43
C ARG A 496 -5.52 14.31 -38.53
N TYR A 497 -6.18 13.27 -38.13
CA TYR A 497 -5.56 12.09 -37.52
C TYR A 497 -4.44 11.59 -38.43
N MET A 498 -3.25 11.42 -37.87
CA MET A 498 -2.33 10.40 -38.32
C MET A 498 -3.11 9.09 -38.33
N GLU A 499 -2.89 8.31 -39.35
CA GLU A 499 -3.61 7.09 -39.73
C GLU A 499 -4.01 6.27 -38.51
N LEU A 500 -5.28 5.90 -38.49
CA LEU A 500 -5.92 5.00 -37.55
C LEU A 500 -5.34 3.58 -37.68
N ASP A 501 -4.09 3.40 -37.31
CA ASP A 501 -3.59 2.08 -36.97
C ASP A 501 -3.68 1.95 -35.44
N ASP A 502 -4.74 1.24 -35.06
CA ASP A 502 -4.97 0.67 -33.75
C ASP A 502 -5.20 1.66 -32.57
N LEU A 503 -6.44 2.05 -32.41
CA LEU A 503 -7.05 2.32 -31.09
C LEU A 503 -7.02 1.03 -30.25
N VAL A 504 -5.82 0.49 -29.97
CA VAL A 504 -5.67 -0.63 -29.06
C VAL A 504 -5.74 -0.07 -27.65
N SER A 505 -6.84 -0.37 -26.98
CA SER A 505 -7.07 -0.01 -25.59
C SER A 505 -6.10 -0.76 -24.66
N TRP A 506 -5.96 -0.29 -23.42
CA TRP A 506 -5.24 -0.99 -22.36
C TRP A 506 -6.16 -2.06 -21.74
N GLU A 507 -6.42 -3.12 -22.51
CA GLU A 507 -7.48 -4.10 -22.23
C GLU A 507 -7.31 -4.87 -20.93
N MET A 508 -6.06 -5.07 -20.49
CA MET A 508 -5.74 -5.86 -19.30
C MET A 508 -5.33 -5.00 -18.10
N LEU A 509 -5.31 -3.68 -18.25
CA LEU A 509 -4.84 -2.78 -17.21
C LEU A 509 -5.84 -2.73 -16.05
N ARG A 510 -5.42 -3.23 -14.87
CA ARG A 510 -6.21 -3.28 -13.64
C ARG A 510 -5.81 -2.23 -12.63
N SER A 511 -4.53 -1.88 -12.59
CA SER A 511 -3.98 -0.91 -11.65
C SER A 511 -3.16 0.14 -12.39
N LEU A 512 -3.47 1.42 -12.15
CA LEU A 512 -2.77 2.57 -12.73
C LEU A 512 -2.34 3.51 -11.62
N SER A 513 -1.04 3.81 -11.56
CA SER A 513 -0.49 4.80 -10.64
C SER A 513 0.19 5.93 -11.39
N LEU A 514 -0.19 7.16 -11.08
CA LEU A 514 0.28 8.37 -11.75
C LEU A 514 0.71 9.42 -10.73
N TRP A 515 1.68 10.24 -11.15
CA TRP A 515 2.18 11.38 -10.40
C TRP A 515 1.91 12.68 -11.14
N PHE A 516 1.54 13.72 -10.40
CA PHE A 516 1.32 15.06 -10.91
C PHE A 516 2.00 16.10 -10.01
N PRO A 517 2.62 17.13 -10.57
CA PRO A 517 3.02 18.28 -9.79
C PRO A 517 1.79 19.06 -9.29
N ALA A 518 1.95 19.74 -8.16
CA ALA A 518 0.88 20.56 -7.60
C ALA A 518 0.38 21.61 -8.63
N GLY A 519 -0.93 21.68 -8.82
CA GLY A 519 -1.59 22.61 -9.75
C GLY A 519 -1.85 22.07 -11.16
N GLU A 520 -1.28 20.95 -11.54
CA GLU A 520 -1.59 20.26 -12.80
C GLU A 520 -2.96 19.58 -12.76
N VAL A 521 -3.51 19.29 -13.94
CA VAL A 521 -4.83 18.68 -14.13
C VAL A 521 -4.72 17.29 -14.76
N LEU A 522 -5.80 16.48 -14.68
CA LEU A 522 -5.83 15.12 -15.24
C LEU A 522 -6.04 15.06 -16.77
N SER A 523 -6.28 16.19 -17.45
CA SER A 523 -6.54 16.21 -18.89
C SER A 523 -5.54 15.43 -19.77
N PRO A 524 -4.23 15.32 -19.43
CA PRO A 524 -3.30 14.52 -20.22
C PRO A 524 -3.62 13.03 -20.32
N LEU A 525 -4.44 12.46 -19.44
CA LEU A 525 -4.81 11.03 -19.50
C LEU A 525 -5.50 10.68 -20.81
N ILE A 526 -6.41 11.53 -21.27
CA ILE A 526 -7.18 11.31 -22.51
C ILE A 526 -6.22 11.37 -23.72
N SER A 527 -5.34 12.37 -23.76
CA SER A 527 -4.37 12.50 -24.85
C SER A 527 -3.37 11.36 -24.92
N ALA A 528 -3.14 10.67 -23.80
CA ALA A 528 -2.25 9.52 -23.69
C ALA A 528 -2.91 8.17 -24.02
N GLY A 529 -4.21 8.17 -24.39
CA GLY A 529 -4.95 6.95 -24.72
C GLY A 529 -5.28 6.08 -23.49
N LEU A 530 -5.31 6.69 -22.30
CA LEU A 530 -5.72 6.02 -21.04
C LEU A 530 -7.21 6.21 -20.74
N ASP A 531 -7.98 6.75 -21.67
CA ASP A 531 -9.42 6.90 -21.59
C ASP A 531 -10.19 5.58 -21.82
N SER A 532 -9.53 4.57 -22.35
CA SER A 532 -10.11 3.26 -22.66
C SER A 532 -9.38 2.14 -21.92
N CYS A 533 -9.73 1.96 -20.63
CA CYS A 533 -9.23 0.89 -19.76
C CYS A 533 -10.43 0.11 -19.18
N PRO A 534 -10.99 -0.86 -19.91
CA PRO A 534 -12.28 -1.49 -19.56
C PRO A 534 -12.24 -2.30 -18.26
N VAL A 535 -11.07 -2.74 -17.82
CA VAL A 535 -10.89 -3.56 -16.60
C VAL A 535 -10.13 -2.83 -15.50
N LEU A 536 -9.98 -1.51 -15.58
CA LEU A 536 -9.27 -0.74 -14.55
C LEU A 536 -10.06 -0.75 -13.24
N GLU A 537 -9.50 -1.43 -12.25
CA GLU A 537 -10.09 -1.63 -10.92
C GLU A 537 -9.57 -0.61 -9.90
N GLU A 538 -8.30 -0.22 -10.03
CA GLU A 538 -7.61 0.64 -9.05
C GLU A 538 -6.84 1.77 -9.76
N ILE A 539 -7.00 2.98 -9.25
CA ILE A 539 -6.18 4.13 -9.64
C ILE A 539 -5.51 4.76 -8.42
N SER A 540 -4.23 5.06 -8.54
CA SER A 540 -3.44 5.79 -7.54
C SER A 540 -2.94 7.08 -8.16
N ILE A 541 -3.25 8.20 -7.52
CA ILE A 541 -2.82 9.53 -7.96
C ILE A 541 -2.04 10.16 -6.83
N LYS A 542 -0.76 10.45 -7.08
CA LYS A 542 0.10 11.18 -6.15
C LYS A 542 0.31 12.59 -6.66
N VAL A 543 0.11 13.59 -5.77
CA VAL A 543 0.38 15.00 -6.06
C VAL A 543 1.48 15.50 -5.14
N GLU A 544 2.48 16.18 -5.70
CA GLU A 544 3.65 16.63 -4.98
C GLU A 544 4.01 18.06 -5.37
N GLY A 545 4.35 18.89 -4.39
CA GLY A 545 4.86 20.22 -4.64
C GLY A 545 4.36 21.27 -3.65
N ASP A 546 4.90 22.48 -3.79
CA ASP A 546 4.57 23.61 -2.94
C ASP A 546 3.41 24.41 -3.54
N CYS A 547 2.20 24.19 -3.01
CA CYS A 547 0.98 24.87 -3.43
C CYS A 547 1.05 26.42 -3.31
N ARG A 548 1.95 26.95 -2.48
CA ARG A 548 2.12 28.40 -2.27
C ARG A 548 2.83 29.07 -3.44
N THR A 549 3.60 28.31 -4.21
CA THR A 549 4.33 28.79 -5.40
C THR A 549 3.51 28.65 -6.68
N CYS A 550 2.43 27.87 -6.63
CA CYS A 550 1.56 27.62 -7.76
C CYS A 550 0.61 28.81 -8.01
N ALA A 551 0.22 28.98 -9.25
CA ALA A 551 -0.89 29.87 -9.61
C ALA A 551 -2.19 29.35 -8.95
N ARG A 552 -3.19 30.24 -8.84
CA ARG A 552 -4.50 29.83 -8.32
C ARG A 552 -5.00 28.61 -9.10
N PRO A 553 -5.46 27.52 -8.42
CA PRO A 553 -5.90 26.34 -9.13
C PRO A 553 -7.05 26.67 -10.09
N GLY A 554 -7.07 25.96 -11.19
CA GLY A 554 -8.18 25.99 -12.13
C GLY A 554 -9.49 25.54 -11.46
N PRO A 555 -10.60 25.52 -12.16
CA PRO A 555 -11.88 25.14 -11.55
C PRO A 555 -11.92 23.67 -11.13
N LEU A 556 -11.23 22.76 -11.83
CA LEU A 556 -11.34 21.32 -11.65
C LEU A 556 -9.99 20.63 -11.91
N PHE A 557 -9.66 19.66 -11.09
CA PHE A 557 -8.53 18.71 -11.31
C PHE A 557 -8.85 17.71 -12.42
N GLY A 558 -10.12 17.28 -12.52
CA GLY A 558 -10.59 16.36 -13.56
C GLY A 558 -10.96 14.96 -13.08
N LEU A 559 -11.23 14.75 -11.78
CA LEU A 559 -11.68 13.42 -11.29
C LEU A 559 -12.96 12.93 -11.97
N SER A 560 -13.82 13.85 -12.42
CA SER A 560 -15.02 13.51 -13.19
C SER A 560 -14.72 12.73 -14.47
N ASP A 561 -13.55 12.93 -15.08
CA ASP A 561 -13.17 12.25 -16.32
C ASP A 561 -12.92 10.75 -16.09
N LEU A 562 -12.60 10.37 -14.85
CA LEU A 562 -12.44 8.98 -14.43
C LEU A 562 -13.77 8.22 -14.32
N ALA A 563 -14.92 8.90 -14.38
CA ALA A 563 -16.24 8.26 -14.38
C ALA A 563 -16.48 7.39 -15.62
N GLY A 564 -15.67 7.54 -16.68
CA GLY A 564 -15.68 6.68 -17.86
C GLY A 564 -15.17 5.26 -17.61
N PHE A 565 -14.48 4.97 -16.52
CA PHE A 565 -13.96 3.64 -16.22
C PHE A 565 -15.02 2.75 -15.55
N PRO A 566 -15.50 1.69 -16.24
CA PRO A 566 -16.73 0.99 -15.83
C PRO A 566 -16.60 0.15 -14.57
N VAL A 567 -15.37 -0.24 -14.19
CA VAL A 567 -15.11 -1.13 -13.04
C VAL A 567 -14.19 -0.51 -12.00
N LEU A 568 -13.92 0.79 -12.09
CA LEU A 568 -13.06 1.50 -11.15
C LEU A 568 -13.67 1.46 -9.74
N ALA A 569 -13.09 0.65 -8.88
CA ALA A 569 -13.61 0.38 -7.55
C ALA A 569 -12.77 0.99 -6.43
N LYS A 570 -11.47 1.20 -6.67
CA LYS A 570 -10.54 1.69 -5.67
C LYS A 570 -9.76 2.90 -6.17
N MET A 571 -9.62 3.88 -5.30
CA MET A 571 -8.78 5.06 -5.56
C MET A 571 -7.88 5.33 -4.38
N LYS A 572 -6.61 5.60 -4.69
CA LYS A 572 -5.67 6.23 -3.76
C LYS A 572 -5.40 7.64 -4.25
N LEU A 573 -5.70 8.62 -3.42
CA LEU A 573 -5.42 10.02 -3.69
C LEU A 573 -4.47 10.55 -2.62
N ASP A 574 -3.21 10.65 -3.00
CA ASP A 574 -2.14 11.03 -2.09
C ASP A 574 -1.71 12.48 -2.35
N LEU A 575 -2.15 13.39 -1.48
CA LEU A 575 -1.76 14.79 -1.45
C LEU A 575 -0.77 15.08 -0.31
N SER A 576 -0.18 14.06 0.31
CA SER A 576 0.65 14.20 1.52
C SER A 576 1.88 15.09 1.31
N GLU A 577 2.37 15.18 0.08
CA GLU A 577 3.50 16.02 -0.32
C GLU A 577 3.08 17.31 -1.04
N ALA A 578 1.78 17.58 -1.12
CA ALA A 578 1.24 18.87 -1.49
C ALA A 578 1.22 19.79 -0.25
N VAL A 579 2.16 20.72 -0.19
CA VAL A 579 2.43 21.54 1.01
C VAL A 579 1.82 22.94 0.87
N GLY A 580 1.16 23.43 1.91
CA GLY A 580 0.58 24.77 1.91
C GLY A 580 0.34 25.30 3.32
N TYR A 581 -0.64 26.21 3.45
CA TYR A 581 -1.10 26.74 4.72
C TYR A 581 -2.56 26.35 4.93
N ALA A 582 -2.88 25.66 6.04
CA ALA A 582 -4.25 25.31 6.40
C ALA A 582 -4.89 26.33 7.35
N LEU A 583 -4.20 26.62 8.45
CA LEU A 583 -4.71 27.48 9.52
C LEU A 583 -3.94 28.80 9.66
N THR A 584 -2.72 28.82 9.16
CA THR A 584 -1.77 29.93 9.35
C THR A 584 -1.53 30.74 8.10
N ALA A 585 -2.38 30.58 7.06
CA ALA A 585 -2.26 31.29 5.80
C ALA A 585 -2.20 32.80 6.01
N PRO A 586 -1.11 33.50 5.63
CA PRO A 586 -1.04 34.95 5.66
C PRO A 586 -2.13 35.60 4.78
N ALA A 587 -2.53 36.81 5.10
CA ALA A 587 -3.54 37.51 4.33
C ALA A 587 -3.15 37.58 2.84
N GLY A 588 -4.01 37.11 1.95
CA GLY A 588 -3.82 37.03 0.51
C GLY A 588 -3.15 35.80 -0.04
N GLN A 589 -2.71 34.85 0.80
CA GLN A 589 -2.25 33.53 0.36
C GLN A 589 -3.42 32.52 0.35
N MET A 590 -3.31 31.51 -0.51
CA MET A 590 -4.33 30.47 -0.59
C MET A 590 -4.13 29.44 0.49
N ASP A 591 -5.21 29.07 1.17
CA ASP A 591 -5.20 28.01 2.13
C ASP A 591 -5.33 26.61 1.45
N LEU A 592 -4.96 25.57 2.17
CA LEU A 592 -5.05 24.19 1.70
C LEU A 592 -6.47 23.73 1.41
N SER A 593 -7.50 24.40 1.99
CA SER A 593 -8.90 24.02 1.76
C SER A 593 -9.33 24.25 0.32
N LEU A 594 -8.78 25.27 -0.35
CA LEU A 594 -9.03 25.53 -1.77
C LEU A 594 -8.36 24.48 -2.67
N TRP A 595 -7.14 24.06 -2.30
CA TRP A 595 -6.43 23.01 -3.01
C TRP A 595 -7.09 21.65 -2.83
N GLU A 596 -7.48 21.33 -1.64
CA GLU A 596 -8.19 20.09 -1.34
C GLU A 596 -9.54 20.02 -2.09
N ARG A 597 -10.26 21.14 -2.13
CA ARG A 597 -11.47 21.26 -2.95
C ARG A 597 -11.19 21.07 -4.44
N PHE A 598 -10.11 21.65 -4.95
CA PHE A 598 -9.71 21.49 -6.35
C PHE A 598 -9.47 20.01 -6.69
N TYR A 599 -8.71 19.29 -5.87
CA TYR A 599 -8.37 17.88 -6.10
C TYR A 599 -9.54 16.92 -5.93
N LEU A 600 -10.44 17.17 -5.00
CA LEU A 600 -11.58 16.27 -4.71
C LEU A 600 -12.84 16.56 -5.53
N GLN A 601 -12.92 17.70 -6.18
CA GLN A 601 -14.13 18.04 -6.93
C GLN A 601 -14.35 17.07 -8.10
N GLY A 602 -15.60 16.56 -8.22
CA GLY A 602 -15.97 15.54 -9.19
C GLY A 602 -15.85 14.10 -8.70
N ILE A 603 -15.35 13.88 -7.48
CA ILE A 603 -15.28 12.53 -6.90
C ILE A 603 -16.66 11.88 -6.74
N ASP A 604 -17.69 12.67 -6.54
CA ASP A 604 -19.09 12.25 -6.45
C ASP A 604 -19.64 11.67 -7.76
N SER A 605 -19.00 11.96 -8.91
CA SER A 605 -19.35 11.37 -10.20
C SER A 605 -18.90 9.91 -10.35
N LEU A 606 -18.00 9.43 -9.48
CA LEU A 606 -17.43 8.09 -9.51
C LEU A 606 -18.38 7.07 -8.83
N MET A 607 -19.42 6.68 -9.53
CA MET A 607 -20.49 5.83 -8.98
C MET A 607 -20.04 4.41 -8.61
N THR A 608 -18.99 3.91 -9.25
CA THR A 608 -18.43 2.57 -9.01
C THR A 608 -17.38 2.56 -7.89
N LEU A 609 -16.93 3.74 -7.44
CA LEU A 609 -15.90 3.87 -6.43
C LEU A 609 -16.39 3.30 -5.10
N TYR A 610 -15.75 2.20 -4.69
CA TYR A 610 -16.09 1.45 -3.47
C TYR A 610 -15.17 1.78 -2.31
N GLU A 611 -13.88 2.03 -2.59
CA GLU A 611 -12.83 2.26 -1.59
C GLU A 611 -12.01 3.49 -1.96
N LEU A 612 -11.88 4.41 -1.02
CA LEU A 612 -11.04 5.61 -1.16
C LEU A 612 -10.00 5.62 -0.04
N ASP A 613 -8.74 5.68 -0.44
CA ASP A 613 -7.57 5.87 0.40
C ASP A 613 -7.06 7.31 0.17
N TYR A 614 -7.15 8.16 1.19
CA TYR A 614 -6.95 9.59 1.03
C TYR A 614 -5.93 10.15 2.01
N TRP A 615 -4.90 10.81 1.48
CA TRP A 615 -3.92 11.57 2.23
C TRP A 615 -4.18 13.07 2.02
N PRO A 616 -4.67 13.80 3.03
CA PRO A 616 -4.84 15.24 2.94
C PRO A 616 -3.53 15.98 2.71
N PRO A 617 -3.57 17.21 2.13
CA PRO A 617 -2.39 18.06 2.01
C PRO A 617 -1.80 18.43 3.37
N GLN A 618 -0.49 18.69 3.40
CA GLN A 618 0.25 19.01 4.62
C GLN A 618 0.29 20.51 4.89
N ASP A 619 -0.09 20.92 6.11
CA ASP A 619 0.19 22.27 6.60
C ASP A 619 1.67 22.39 6.97
N LYS A 620 2.36 23.31 6.32
CA LYS A 620 3.80 23.53 6.54
C LYS A 620 4.15 24.02 7.94
N GLU A 621 3.28 24.82 8.54
CA GLU A 621 3.60 25.47 9.82
C GLU A 621 3.46 24.51 11.00
N VAL A 622 2.47 23.64 10.96
CA VAL A 622 2.19 22.69 12.06
C VAL A 622 2.59 21.26 11.75
N ASN A 623 3.17 21.03 10.57
CA ASN A 623 3.56 19.69 10.10
C ASN A 623 2.45 18.64 10.29
N GLN A 624 1.22 19.04 9.99
CA GLN A 624 0.03 18.24 10.20
C GLN A 624 -0.78 18.10 8.91
N ARG A 625 -1.33 16.93 8.68
CA ARG A 625 -2.31 16.66 7.62
C ARG A 625 -3.68 16.63 8.25
N SER A 626 -4.56 17.52 7.83
CA SER A 626 -5.91 17.61 8.37
C SER A 626 -6.93 17.70 7.25
N LEU A 627 -7.96 16.86 7.33
CA LEU A 627 -9.10 16.94 6.44
C LEU A 627 -9.87 18.24 6.68
N THR A 628 -10.16 18.98 5.62
CA THR A 628 -10.88 20.25 5.69
C THR A 628 -12.40 20.04 5.60
N LEU A 629 -13.18 21.03 6.03
CA LEU A 629 -14.64 20.98 5.92
C LEU A 629 -15.15 20.89 4.46
N PRO A 630 -14.59 21.62 3.50
CA PRO A 630 -14.96 21.47 2.09
C PRO A 630 -14.77 20.05 1.55
N ALA A 631 -13.67 19.38 1.90
CA ALA A 631 -13.41 18.01 1.50
C ALA A 631 -14.45 17.03 2.05
N VAL A 632 -14.79 17.15 3.32
CA VAL A 632 -15.86 16.35 3.94
C VAL A 632 -17.18 16.54 3.21
N GLY A 633 -17.50 17.78 2.81
CA GLY A 633 -18.71 18.09 2.05
C GLY A 633 -18.77 17.41 0.68
N LEU A 634 -17.65 17.34 -0.04
CA LEU A 634 -17.55 16.66 -1.34
C LEU A 634 -17.72 15.15 -1.20
N LEU A 635 -17.12 14.56 -0.17
CA LEU A 635 -17.25 13.11 0.08
C LEU A 635 -18.68 12.66 0.39
N GLN A 636 -19.56 13.56 0.87
CA GLN A 636 -20.98 13.23 1.12
C GLN A 636 -21.74 12.84 -0.16
N GLY A 637 -21.30 13.31 -1.32
CA GLY A 637 -21.90 12.98 -2.62
C GLY A 637 -21.58 11.56 -3.13
N CYS A 638 -20.60 10.88 -2.52
CA CYS A 638 -20.09 9.59 -3.01
C CYS A 638 -21.02 8.43 -2.66
N VAL A 639 -22.00 8.16 -3.49
CA VAL A 639 -23.01 7.10 -3.25
C VAL A 639 -22.45 5.68 -3.33
N GLY A 640 -21.40 5.45 -4.12
CA GLY A 640 -20.72 4.16 -4.25
C GLY A 640 -19.83 3.79 -3.07
N LEU A 641 -19.37 4.79 -2.30
CA LEU A 641 -18.31 4.63 -1.31
C LEU A 641 -18.76 3.80 -0.11
N ARG A 642 -18.00 2.73 0.16
CA ARG A 642 -18.21 1.80 1.28
C ARG A 642 -17.09 1.85 2.32
N LYS A 643 -15.86 2.14 1.85
CA LYS A 643 -14.66 2.20 2.68
C LYS A 643 -13.94 3.51 2.44
N LEU A 644 -13.57 4.17 3.53
CA LEU A 644 -12.81 5.41 3.51
C LEU A 644 -11.66 5.31 4.50
N PHE A 645 -10.44 5.43 3.99
CA PHE A 645 -9.23 5.55 4.80
C PHE A 645 -8.70 6.98 4.66
N VAL A 646 -8.55 7.67 5.78
CA VAL A 646 -7.97 9.02 5.81
C VAL A 646 -6.66 8.95 6.58
N HIS A 647 -5.56 9.29 5.88
CA HIS A 647 -4.21 9.33 6.46
C HIS A 647 -3.89 10.73 6.98
N GLY A 648 -4.46 11.05 8.13
CA GLY A 648 -4.34 12.38 8.73
C GLY A 648 -5.36 12.55 9.83
N THR A 649 -5.50 13.78 10.32
CA THR A 649 -6.48 14.10 11.33
C THR A 649 -7.78 14.61 10.74
N THR A 650 -8.83 14.54 11.53
CA THR A 650 -10.08 15.24 11.24
C THR A 650 -10.62 15.85 12.54
N HIS A 651 -11.27 16.99 12.42
CA HIS A 651 -11.91 17.60 13.55
C HIS A 651 -13.13 16.77 14.01
N GLU A 652 -13.34 16.61 15.32
CA GLU A 652 -14.46 15.81 15.87
C GLU A 652 -15.81 16.17 15.25
N HIS A 653 -16.08 17.46 15.05
CA HIS A 653 -17.33 17.92 14.46
C HIS A 653 -17.54 17.43 13.03
N PHE A 654 -16.48 17.03 12.33
CA PHE A 654 -16.60 16.51 10.96
C PHE A 654 -17.02 15.05 10.92
N LEU A 655 -16.80 14.30 11.97
CA LEU A 655 -17.17 12.87 12.02
C LEU A 655 -18.65 12.66 11.73
N THR A 656 -19.51 13.53 12.26
CA THR A 656 -20.95 13.44 12.02
C THR A 656 -21.37 13.65 10.57
N PHE A 657 -20.55 14.35 9.77
CA PHE A 657 -20.81 14.53 8.35
C PHE A 657 -20.59 13.25 7.55
N PHE A 658 -19.65 12.39 7.96
CA PHE A 658 -19.44 11.10 7.29
C PHE A 658 -20.63 10.15 7.44
N LEU A 659 -21.46 10.34 8.46
CA LEU A 659 -22.73 9.61 8.58
C LEU A 659 -23.72 9.95 7.46
N LYS A 660 -23.50 11.06 6.72
CA LYS A 660 -24.30 11.45 5.57
C LYS A 660 -23.82 10.83 4.27
N VAL A 661 -22.64 10.20 4.24
CA VAL A 661 -22.21 9.40 3.09
C VAL A 661 -23.10 8.17 3.01
N PRO A 662 -23.91 7.98 1.94
CA PRO A 662 -25.07 7.09 2.00
C PRO A 662 -24.74 5.64 2.33
N ASN A 663 -23.68 5.11 1.78
CA ASN A 663 -23.35 3.69 1.84
C ASN A 663 -22.03 3.39 2.56
N LEU A 664 -21.45 4.37 3.26
CA LEU A 664 -20.21 4.18 4.00
C LEU A 664 -20.42 3.18 5.13
N ARG A 665 -19.60 2.13 5.17
CA ARG A 665 -19.65 1.04 6.15
C ARG A 665 -18.41 0.95 7.02
N ASP A 666 -17.27 1.42 6.48
CA ASP A 666 -15.98 1.29 7.11
C ASP A 666 -15.21 2.60 6.91
N MET A 667 -14.87 3.23 7.99
CA MET A 667 -14.03 4.42 7.98
C MET A 667 -12.89 4.21 8.96
N GLN A 668 -11.68 4.53 8.53
CA GLN A 668 -10.50 4.49 9.35
C GLN A 668 -9.77 5.83 9.25
N LEU A 669 -9.38 6.36 10.39
CA LEU A 669 -8.45 7.47 10.47
C LEU A 669 -7.09 6.89 10.86
N ARG A 670 -6.12 7.01 9.97
CA ARG A 670 -4.75 6.63 10.20
C ARG A 670 -3.96 7.89 10.47
N GLU A 671 -3.67 8.14 11.73
CA GLU A 671 -2.84 9.28 12.10
C GLU A 671 -1.38 8.94 11.78
N ASP A 672 -0.89 9.38 10.63
CA ASP A 672 0.52 9.33 10.27
C ASP A 672 1.26 10.48 10.98
N TYR A 673 1.20 10.50 12.32
CA TYR A 673 1.90 11.50 13.09
C TYR A 673 3.32 11.11 13.40
N TYR A 674 4.20 12.05 13.23
CA TYR A 674 5.34 12.24 14.11
C TYR A 674 4.81 12.50 15.53
N PRO A 675 5.52 12.05 16.58
CA PRO A 675 4.95 11.95 17.90
C PRO A 675 4.13 13.17 18.29
N ALA A 676 2.87 12.94 18.63
CA ALA A 676 2.08 13.96 19.26
C ALA A 676 2.86 14.47 20.47
N PRO A 677 2.95 15.81 20.67
CA PRO A 677 3.62 16.34 21.84
C PRO A 677 3.10 15.63 23.09
N GLU A 678 3.99 15.33 24.05
CA GLU A 678 3.64 14.62 25.30
C GLU A 678 2.48 15.25 26.06
N SER A 679 2.17 16.52 25.80
CA SER A 679 1.03 17.27 26.34
C SER A 679 -0.32 16.96 25.71
N ASP A 680 -0.40 16.15 24.65
CA ASP A 680 -1.64 15.89 23.89
C ASP A 680 -2.43 14.66 24.38
N MET A 681 -2.07 14.11 25.54
CA MET A 681 -2.74 12.97 26.17
C MET A 681 -4.25 13.21 26.40
N MET A 682 -4.63 14.41 26.76
CA MET A 682 -6.06 14.80 26.96
C MET A 682 -6.84 14.81 25.64
N ASN A 683 -6.21 15.24 24.53
CA ASN A 683 -6.85 15.28 23.24
C ASN A 683 -7.02 13.88 22.61
N THR A 684 -6.11 12.96 22.92
CA THR A 684 -6.18 11.58 22.41
C THR A 684 -7.35 10.82 23.05
N GLU A 685 -7.61 11.00 24.34
CA GLU A 685 -8.75 10.38 25.01
C GLU A 685 -10.09 10.97 24.54
N MET A 686 -10.20 12.27 24.40
CA MET A 686 -11.41 12.92 23.87
C MET A 686 -11.69 12.51 22.42
N ARG A 687 -10.68 12.44 21.57
CA ARG A 687 -10.80 11.95 20.18
C ARG A 687 -11.24 10.49 20.14
N ALA A 688 -10.69 9.65 21.00
CA ALA A 688 -11.07 8.25 21.10
C ALA A 688 -12.55 8.06 21.46
N GLU A 689 -13.08 8.83 22.41
CA GLU A 689 -14.51 8.77 22.77
C GLU A 689 -15.41 9.26 21.63
N SER A 690 -15.06 10.36 20.96
CA SER A 690 -15.82 10.89 19.84
C SER A 690 -15.83 9.93 18.67
N TRP A 691 -14.70 9.28 18.42
CA TRP A 691 -14.60 8.25 17.40
C TRP A 691 -15.46 7.03 17.73
N LEU A 692 -15.40 6.55 18.95
CA LEU A 692 -16.20 5.40 19.38
C LEU A 692 -17.70 5.67 19.22
N ARG A 693 -18.16 6.87 19.61
CA ARG A 693 -19.57 7.29 19.41
C ARG A 693 -19.95 7.32 17.93
N PHE A 694 -19.06 7.84 17.09
CA PHE A 694 -19.25 7.88 15.65
C PHE A 694 -19.32 6.46 15.06
N GLU A 695 -18.40 5.58 15.44
CA GLU A 695 -18.33 4.21 14.96
C GLU A 695 -19.60 3.42 15.34
N VAL A 696 -20.10 3.58 16.55
CA VAL A 696 -21.37 2.99 16.97
C VAL A 696 -22.52 3.48 16.09
N GLN A 697 -22.58 4.77 15.78
CA GLN A 697 -23.61 5.32 14.90
C GLN A 697 -23.45 4.82 13.46
N LEU A 698 -22.23 4.72 12.97
CA LEU A 698 -21.93 4.21 11.62
C LEU A 698 -22.40 2.76 11.46
N ASN A 699 -22.07 1.91 12.45
CA ASN A 699 -22.38 0.49 12.43
C ASN A 699 -23.87 0.17 12.63
N ASN A 700 -24.60 1.05 13.29
CA ASN A 700 -26.05 0.88 13.56
C ASN A 700 -26.95 1.44 12.43
N ARG A 701 -26.37 2.02 11.37
CA ARG A 701 -27.16 2.51 10.23
C ARG A 701 -27.78 1.36 9.46
N LEU A 702 -29.04 1.53 9.09
CA LEU A 702 -29.69 0.69 8.09
C LEU A 702 -29.23 1.19 6.71
N ILE A 703 -28.56 0.35 5.97
CA ILE A 703 -28.10 0.61 4.60
C ILE A 703 -28.91 -0.30 3.69
N GLU A 704 -29.67 0.29 2.79
CA GLU A 704 -30.34 -0.44 1.71
C GLU A 704 -29.30 -0.87 0.69
N ASP A 705 -29.22 -2.17 0.40
CA ASP A 705 -28.26 -2.74 -0.58
C ASP A 705 -28.73 -2.56 -2.01
#